data_23016c8db06c809ab107fc27494aa0e8
#
_entry.id   23016c8db06c809ab107fc27494aa0e8
#
_cell.length_a   1.000
_cell.length_b   1.000
_cell.length_c   1.000
_cell.angle_alpha   90.00
_cell.angle_beta   90.00
_cell.angle_gamma   90.00
#
_symmetry.space_group_name_H-M   'P 1'
#
loop_
_entity.id
_entity.type
_entity.pdbx_description
1 polymer ?
#
loop_
_entity_poly.entity_id
_entity_poly.type
_entity_poly.pdbx_seq_one_letter_code
_entity_poly.pdbx_strand_id
1 'polypeptide(L)'
;MKKMLCILLMLALISPTYSVLAEEDIVLLPEKADFVKEVSVSGGEARNIERGDYLGYKGIDLTRIQSVTMDGYVKIAGWSNGAALRVMIDNPVSGSQIGTIVMSKTGTSYSACIEAVSGVHDVYFVESYWSGLADNYVVKKLTFSKDPYNDAALGEQVSDEYLKDYYEDTWVATDDLGRKVADYSEVGAPKNGRDVIMFFWNWNPGEGSTPAKIISEEIEKYPDALQNPNSEAWKGTAEFFWGESVFGFYSSLEYWVYRQQMELLAAAGVDAIMLDYTNGVNIAEAWNVMVQAMRDAKKEGIDVPKFSLFVGEKQSEIMIGLLGSIYNIAFVENDYSDMWYYLDGKPLMMGAISAKAASGGVSAEDSEWHDFVQNITDTFTWRNDGSGSDDNWRWLESFPQGTSYGKDTEDGRAEMTTLGMAANIPYSQGKKPTSYAFSLPYSMGKSFSNVFGDDYSADAPRKAYFFREEARFVLDLDPHICFITGWNEYTADRQSSAWGYTNVFVDTFDTNKSRDFEPTKTAVKDDYYNLLTDFIRKFKGVRPAPLAGAETAINVNGDLSQWDSVTPGYYNYPGLDRDSKSGYQNPETGTVWTYKTESSVRVTESKVARDASNLYFMAKTLEGKSLSNTAIYLNIDRNPATGFSGYDFAIGRNGGNALEALANDGTGTYVGEAVVVRNGNTMQISVPRALVSETGIIDFEFKWVHGAFSDVLEFYEKGISAPIGRFNYLYTEISQESLTSSEKSALNNAGIVKAGTGKMITEGGIKTVYEKNTAVTPFEMNGTLYVPAETFEELMGNGHSKVEYNYLTNVFYFYNYSMTDDLKQIAEKNWYYTQIGSYEARKNGRLRAISAPVMAVNGIIYVPISIFSEVIGENVTNMGNGVYVIGNANAEAVNMTLKYIG
;
A
#
# COMPACT_ATOMS: atom_id res chain seq x y z
N MET A 1 -28.90 35.00 44.32
CA MET A 1 -28.15 34.53 43.12
C MET A 1 -26.68 34.91 43.09
N LYS A 2 -26.21 36.06 43.52
CA LYS A 2 -24.75 36.40 43.52
C LYS A 2 -23.89 35.68 44.55
N LYS A 3 -24.45 35.15 45.64
CA LYS A 3 -23.67 34.34 46.60
C LYS A 3 -23.56 32.85 46.27
N MET A 4 -24.39 32.34 45.37
CA MET A 4 -24.28 30.97 44.89
C MET A 4 -23.27 30.81 43.73
N LEU A 5 -22.99 31.91 43.01
CA LEU A 5 -22.00 31.88 41.91
C LEU A 5 -20.54 31.93 42.38
N CYS A 6 -20.26 32.52 43.57
CA CYS A 6 -18.93 32.51 44.15
C CYS A 6 -18.54 31.17 44.80
N ILE A 7 -19.50 30.33 45.21
CA ILE A 7 -19.21 29.00 45.76
C ILE A 7 -18.94 27.98 44.64
N LEU A 8 -19.57 28.14 43.45
CA LEU A 8 -19.23 27.32 42.28
C LEU A 8 -17.88 27.68 41.62
N LEU A 9 -17.44 28.95 41.72
CA LEU A 9 -16.11 29.34 41.22
C LEU A 9 -14.96 29.00 42.18
N MET A 10 -15.23 28.80 43.45
CA MET A 10 -14.20 28.31 44.40
C MET A 10 -14.09 26.79 44.46
N LEU A 11 -15.06 26.03 43.97
CA LEU A 11 -14.95 24.59 43.81
C LEU A 11 -14.22 24.16 42.51
N ALA A 12 -14.05 25.07 41.55
CA ALA A 12 -13.33 24.83 40.33
C ALA A 12 -11.82 25.15 40.41
N LEU A 13 -11.30 25.60 41.59
CA LEU A 13 -9.90 25.96 41.78
C LEU A 13 -9.18 25.08 42.82
N ILE A 14 -9.83 24.01 43.28
CA ILE A 14 -9.14 22.97 44.07
C ILE A 14 -9.24 21.68 43.25
N SER A 15 -8.53 21.61 42.14
CA SER A 15 -8.02 20.34 41.69
C SER A 15 -6.93 19.94 42.67
N PRO A 16 -7.10 18.86 43.42
CA PRO A 16 -5.95 18.30 44.07
C PRO A 16 -5.02 17.86 42.95
N THR A 17 -3.87 18.47 42.83
CA THR A 17 -2.73 17.80 42.24
C THR A 17 -2.46 16.57 43.09
N TYR A 18 -3.13 15.47 42.80
CA TYR A 18 -2.62 14.18 43.16
C TYR A 18 -1.29 14.05 42.42
N SER A 19 -0.21 14.30 43.13
CA SER A 19 1.03 13.61 42.83
C SER A 19 0.69 12.14 42.99
N VAL A 20 0.40 11.43 41.92
CA VAL A 20 0.43 9.98 41.89
C VAL A 20 1.87 9.65 42.27
N LEU A 21 2.08 9.30 43.53
CA LEU A 21 3.28 8.56 43.90
C LEU A 21 3.20 7.32 43.01
N ALA A 22 4.20 7.12 42.15
CA ALA A 22 4.32 5.88 41.38
C ALA A 22 4.31 4.75 42.43
N GLU A 23 3.24 3.97 42.45
CA GLU A 23 3.17 2.79 43.28
C GLU A 23 4.21 1.82 42.74
N GLU A 24 5.03 1.24 43.63
CA GLU A 24 6.12 0.37 43.24
C GLU A 24 5.62 -0.87 42.50
N ASP A 25 6.34 -1.27 41.43
CA ASP A 25 6.11 -2.52 40.71
C ASP A 25 6.25 -3.74 41.66
N ILE A 26 5.48 -4.80 41.40
CA ILE A 26 5.58 -6.06 42.12
C ILE A 26 6.65 -6.94 41.47
N VAL A 27 7.75 -7.15 42.12
CA VAL A 27 8.86 -7.95 41.63
C VAL A 27 8.82 -9.37 42.23
N LEU A 28 8.76 -10.36 41.36
CA LEU A 28 8.73 -11.79 41.69
C LEU A 28 10.03 -12.44 41.20
N LEU A 29 10.75 -13.07 42.15
CA LEU A 29 12.01 -13.77 41.88
C LEU A 29 11.79 -15.29 41.90
N PRO A 30 12.43 -16.08 41.02
CA PRO A 30 12.24 -17.53 40.97
C PRO A 30 12.46 -18.24 42.29
N GLU A 31 13.47 -17.82 43.09
CA GLU A 31 13.76 -18.38 44.39
C GLU A 31 12.74 -18.03 45.48
N LYS A 32 11.77 -17.18 45.16
CA LYS A 32 10.66 -16.79 46.06
C LYS A 32 9.33 -17.42 45.66
N ALA A 33 9.33 -18.28 44.63
CA ALA A 33 8.12 -18.97 44.22
C ALA A 33 7.62 -19.87 45.36
N ASP A 34 6.33 -19.75 45.69
CA ASP A 34 5.65 -20.57 46.72
C ASP A 34 5.30 -21.96 46.17
N PHE A 35 5.08 -22.04 44.86
CA PHE A 35 4.70 -23.24 44.14
C PHE A 35 5.65 -23.45 42.96
N VAL A 36 6.24 -24.62 42.86
CA VAL A 36 7.13 -25.00 41.75
C VAL A 36 6.78 -26.39 41.28
N LYS A 37 6.50 -26.56 40.01
CA LYS A 37 6.29 -27.87 39.39
C LYS A 37 7.38 -28.13 38.37
N GLU A 38 8.20 -29.14 38.61
CA GLU A 38 9.23 -29.67 37.70
C GLU A 38 10.24 -28.66 37.12
N VAL A 39 10.32 -27.47 37.70
CA VAL A 39 11.25 -26.39 37.33
C VAL A 39 12.49 -26.42 38.25
N SER A 40 13.67 -26.28 37.68
CA SER A 40 14.91 -26.16 38.42
C SER A 40 15.22 -24.71 38.77
N VAL A 41 15.19 -24.36 40.07
CA VAL A 41 15.51 -23.00 40.53
C VAL A 41 16.86 -22.99 41.23
N SER A 42 17.85 -22.26 40.71
CA SER A 42 19.17 -22.12 41.32
C SER A 42 19.87 -20.85 40.85
N GLY A 43 20.60 -20.20 41.77
CA GLY A 43 21.38 -19.00 41.44
C GLY A 43 20.57 -17.80 40.96
N GLY A 44 19.31 -17.67 41.41
CA GLY A 44 18.39 -16.62 40.98
C GLY A 44 17.74 -16.85 39.61
N GLU A 45 17.85 -18.05 39.06
CA GLU A 45 17.32 -18.40 37.74
C GLU A 45 16.42 -19.64 37.80
N ALA A 46 15.32 -19.64 37.06
CA ALA A 46 14.50 -20.80 36.80
C ALA A 46 14.83 -21.38 35.43
N ARG A 47 15.04 -22.70 35.38
CA ARG A 47 15.47 -23.44 34.18
C ARG A 47 14.71 -24.75 34.03
N ASN A 48 14.88 -25.44 32.94
CA ASN A 48 14.24 -26.72 32.63
C ASN A 48 12.73 -26.64 32.78
N ILE A 49 12.15 -25.63 32.19
CA ILE A 49 10.71 -25.38 32.20
C ILE A 49 10.11 -26.05 30.96
N GLU A 50 9.33 -27.09 31.19
CA GLU A 50 8.65 -27.85 30.15
C GLU A 50 7.14 -27.55 30.14
N ARG A 51 6.45 -28.03 29.17
CA ARG A 51 5.03 -27.81 29.01
C ARG A 51 4.24 -28.26 30.25
N GLY A 52 3.44 -27.36 30.78
CA GLY A 52 2.64 -27.58 31.99
C GLY A 52 3.40 -27.44 33.29
N ASP A 53 4.71 -27.14 33.21
CA ASP A 53 5.49 -26.76 34.40
C ASP A 53 5.22 -25.30 34.75
N TYR A 54 5.41 -24.95 36.01
CA TYR A 54 5.11 -23.61 36.45
C TYR A 54 5.92 -23.13 37.65
N LEU A 55 6.01 -21.80 37.74
CA LEU A 55 6.34 -21.03 38.92
C LEU A 55 5.07 -20.37 39.45
N GLY A 56 4.76 -20.49 40.72
CA GLY A 56 3.58 -19.86 41.30
C GLY A 56 3.92 -19.04 42.52
N TYR A 57 3.22 -17.96 42.73
CA TYR A 57 3.39 -16.99 43.81
C TYR A 57 2.05 -16.75 44.51
N LYS A 58 2.08 -16.74 45.80
CA LYS A 58 0.90 -16.69 46.64
C LYS A 58 0.54 -15.27 47.03
N GLY A 59 -0.74 -14.94 46.97
CA GLY A 59 -1.28 -13.73 47.54
C GLY A 59 -0.83 -12.43 46.89
N ILE A 60 -0.75 -12.38 45.57
CA ILE A 60 -0.36 -11.19 44.79
C ILE A 60 -1.58 -10.31 44.61
N ASP A 61 -1.47 -9.04 45.02
CA ASP A 61 -2.53 -8.04 44.74
C ASP A 61 -2.43 -7.52 43.30
N LEU A 62 -3.34 -7.97 42.45
CA LEU A 62 -3.41 -7.60 41.02
C LEU A 62 -4.24 -6.34 40.80
N THR A 63 -4.69 -5.66 41.83
CA THR A 63 -5.46 -4.43 41.69
C THR A 63 -4.64 -3.35 40.94
N ARG A 64 -5.12 -2.90 39.80
CA ARG A 64 -4.48 -1.94 38.87
C ARG A 64 -3.22 -2.44 38.16
N ILE A 65 -2.90 -3.72 38.23
CA ILE A 65 -1.85 -4.28 37.40
C ILE A 65 -2.37 -4.41 35.98
N GLN A 66 -1.60 -3.95 35.00
CA GLN A 66 -1.96 -3.93 33.59
C GLN A 66 -0.94 -4.65 32.70
N SER A 67 0.26 -4.87 33.19
CA SER A 67 1.29 -5.59 32.44
C SER A 67 2.16 -6.45 33.32
N VAL A 68 2.82 -7.41 32.70
CA VAL A 68 3.85 -8.24 33.30
C VAL A 68 5.07 -8.32 32.38
N THR A 69 6.24 -8.16 32.95
CA THR A 69 7.53 -8.29 32.27
C THR A 69 8.34 -9.46 32.82
N MET A 70 8.85 -10.30 31.95
CA MET A 70 9.79 -11.34 32.27
C MET A 70 11.20 -10.95 31.82
N ASP A 71 12.13 -10.81 32.74
CA ASP A 71 13.54 -10.72 32.42
C ASP A 71 14.16 -12.11 32.39
N GLY A 72 14.84 -12.38 31.30
CA GLY A 72 15.44 -13.71 31.09
C GLY A 72 16.05 -13.78 29.69
N TYR A 73 16.20 -14.99 29.19
CA TYR A 73 16.60 -15.18 27.80
C TYR A 73 16.11 -16.51 27.26
N VAL A 74 15.91 -16.57 25.96
CA VAL A 74 15.57 -17.80 25.25
C VAL A 74 16.78 -18.22 24.43
N LYS A 75 17.15 -19.49 24.56
CA LYS A 75 18.24 -20.09 23.78
C LYS A 75 17.65 -21.11 22.82
N ILE A 76 17.43 -20.70 21.60
CA ILE A 76 16.73 -21.52 20.61
C ILE A 76 17.70 -22.08 19.59
N ALA A 77 17.61 -23.38 19.34
CA ALA A 77 18.34 -24.07 18.29
C ALA A 77 17.50 -24.09 17.01
N GLY A 78 18.08 -23.65 15.89
CA GLY A 78 17.42 -23.70 14.57
C GLY A 78 16.33 -22.63 14.36
N TRP A 79 15.32 -22.97 13.60
CA TRP A 79 14.20 -22.10 13.18
C TRP A 79 13.03 -22.03 14.19
N SER A 80 13.21 -22.57 15.38
CA SER A 80 12.23 -22.49 16.47
C SER A 80 12.17 -21.09 17.03
N ASN A 81 10.97 -20.53 17.26
CA ASN A 81 10.81 -19.10 17.38
C ASN A 81 10.41 -18.58 18.77
N GLY A 82 10.47 -19.36 19.83
CA GLY A 82 10.20 -18.85 21.16
C GLY A 82 9.54 -19.84 22.10
N ALA A 83 9.15 -19.35 23.24
CA ALA A 83 8.39 -20.03 24.28
C ALA A 83 7.31 -19.08 24.78
N ALA A 84 6.29 -19.59 25.46
CA ALA A 84 5.22 -18.75 25.99
C ALA A 84 4.86 -19.19 27.43
N LEU A 85 4.81 -18.22 28.36
CA LEU A 85 4.32 -18.41 29.72
C LEU A 85 2.91 -17.84 29.84
N ARG A 86 1.94 -18.71 30.12
CA ARG A 86 0.60 -18.28 30.52
C ARG A 86 0.63 -17.68 31.91
N VAL A 87 -0.05 -16.59 32.11
CA VAL A 87 -0.27 -15.99 33.43
C VAL A 87 -1.64 -16.45 33.92
N MET A 88 -1.66 -17.40 34.85
CA MET A 88 -2.87 -18.00 35.41
C MET A 88 -3.10 -17.50 36.85
N ILE A 89 -4.35 -17.34 37.25
CA ILE A 89 -4.71 -17.02 38.66
C ILE A 89 -5.49 -18.11 39.30
N ASP A 90 -5.25 -18.28 40.61
CA ASP A 90 -5.91 -19.18 41.58
C ASP A 90 -5.68 -20.68 41.32
N ASN A 91 -5.39 -21.08 40.11
CA ASN A 91 -5.05 -22.47 39.78
C ASN A 91 -4.23 -22.55 38.47
N PRO A 92 -3.09 -23.31 38.46
CA PRO A 92 -2.24 -23.36 37.26
C PRO A 92 -2.87 -24.11 36.06
N VAL A 93 -3.91 -24.92 36.28
CA VAL A 93 -4.55 -25.76 35.26
C VAL A 93 -5.98 -25.28 34.91
N SER A 94 -6.79 -25.05 35.97
CA SER A 94 -8.21 -24.72 35.85
C SER A 94 -8.56 -23.29 36.24
N GLY A 95 -7.56 -22.47 36.57
CA GLY A 95 -7.74 -21.06 36.90
C GLY A 95 -7.99 -20.19 35.66
N SER A 96 -8.27 -18.93 35.88
CA SER A 96 -8.43 -17.98 34.77
C SER A 96 -7.06 -17.59 34.20
N GLN A 97 -6.94 -17.61 32.90
CA GLN A 97 -5.77 -17.07 32.21
C GLN A 97 -5.97 -15.56 32.04
N ILE A 98 -5.04 -14.76 32.49
CA ILE A 98 -5.10 -13.30 32.43
C ILE A 98 -4.08 -12.68 31.47
N GLY A 99 -3.23 -13.48 30.85
CA GLY A 99 -2.25 -13.02 29.89
C GLY A 99 -1.28 -14.11 29.43
N THR A 100 -0.40 -13.75 28.48
CA THR A 100 0.65 -14.64 27.97
C THR A 100 1.92 -13.87 27.64
N ILE A 101 3.03 -14.21 28.27
CA ILE A 101 4.34 -13.68 27.94
C ILE A 101 4.95 -14.52 26.82
N VAL A 102 5.15 -13.91 25.66
CA VAL A 102 5.80 -14.56 24.50
C VAL A 102 7.27 -14.18 24.46
N MET A 103 8.13 -15.19 24.41
CA MET A 103 9.58 -15.03 24.40
C MET A 103 10.14 -15.30 23.02
N SER A 104 10.71 -14.31 22.38
CA SER A 104 11.39 -14.44 21.09
C SER A 104 12.88 -14.75 21.22
N LYS A 105 13.51 -15.16 20.11
CA LYS A 105 14.92 -15.59 20.00
C LYS A 105 15.97 -14.63 20.57
N THR A 106 15.71 -13.35 20.56
CA THR A 106 16.75 -12.32 20.66
C THR A 106 16.61 -11.39 21.87
N GLY A 107 15.52 -11.51 22.61
CA GLY A 107 15.25 -10.65 23.75
C GLY A 107 15.94 -11.11 25.04
N THR A 108 16.07 -10.17 25.96
CA THR A 108 16.45 -10.41 27.34
C THR A 108 15.40 -9.93 28.34
N SER A 109 14.33 -9.33 27.81
CA SER A 109 13.16 -8.89 28.57
C SER A 109 11.95 -8.99 27.65
N TYR A 110 10.85 -9.51 28.16
CA TYR A 110 9.62 -9.79 27.39
C TYR A 110 8.44 -9.34 28.21
N SER A 111 7.58 -8.51 27.63
CA SER A 111 6.43 -7.95 28.33
C SER A 111 5.12 -8.39 27.68
N ALA A 112 4.07 -8.44 28.47
CA ALA A 112 2.70 -8.68 28.01
C ALA A 112 1.72 -7.83 28.81
N CYS A 113 0.66 -7.37 28.16
CA CYS A 113 -0.52 -6.87 28.86
C CYS A 113 -1.23 -8.04 29.54
N ILE A 114 -1.94 -7.75 30.61
CA ILE A 114 -2.78 -8.73 31.29
C ILE A 114 -4.19 -8.18 31.45
N GLU A 115 -5.17 -9.07 31.48
CA GLU A 115 -6.55 -8.71 31.77
C GLU A 115 -6.65 -8.01 33.13
N ALA A 116 -7.43 -6.94 33.21
CA ALA A 116 -7.63 -6.20 34.44
C ALA A 116 -8.38 -7.05 35.49
N VAL A 117 -7.68 -7.46 36.52
CA VAL A 117 -8.20 -8.22 37.64
C VAL A 117 -7.98 -7.42 38.92
N SER A 118 -8.94 -7.45 39.83
CA SER A 118 -8.84 -6.77 41.10
C SER A 118 -8.83 -7.75 42.27
N GLY A 119 -7.98 -7.49 43.25
CA GLY A 119 -7.91 -8.29 44.47
C GLY A 119 -6.62 -9.12 44.56
N VAL A 120 -6.56 -9.94 45.58
CA VAL A 120 -5.40 -10.76 45.91
C VAL A 120 -5.63 -12.17 45.36
N HIS A 121 -4.72 -12.62 44.51
CA HIS A 121 -4.77 -13.90 43.82
C HIS A 121 -3.45 -14.69 44.01
N ASP A 122 -3.52 -16.01 43.92
CA ASP A 122 -2.35 -16.83 43.70
C ASP A 122 -2.06 -16.81 42.18
N VAL A 123 -0.82 -16.45 41.79
CA VAL A 123 -0.46 -16.26 40.39
C VAL A 123 0.52 -17.34 39.95
N TYR A 124 0.27 -17.93 38.78
CA TYR A 124 1.09 -18.99 38.22
C TYR A 124 1.57 -18.61 36.83
N PHE A 125 2.86 -18.79 36.56
CA PHE A 125 3.48 -18.65 35.25
C PHE A 125 3.69 -20.05 34.69
N VAL A 126 2.83 -20.48 33.80
CA VAL A 126 2.73 -21.85 33.31
C VAL A 126 3.28 -21.95 31.90
N GLU A 127 4.23 -22.85 31.66
CA GLU A 127 4.69 -23.12 30.30
C GLU A 127 3.56 -23.67 29.44
N SER A 128 3.31 -23.03 28.37
CA SER A 128 2.01 -23.19 27.67
C SER A 128 2.05 -24.26 26.61
N TYR A 129 2.79 -24.26 25.58
CA TYR A 129 2.52 -25.08 24.39
C TYR A 129 3.78 -25.73 23.83
N TRP A 130 4.84 -25.74 24.62
CA TRP A 130 6.13 -26.08 24.10
C TRP A 130 6.68 -27.34 24.78
N SER A 131 6.76 -28.41 24.04
CA SER A 131 7.44 -29.63 24.52
C SER A 131 8.81 -29.75 23.86
N GLY A 132 9.81 -30.17 24.63
CA GLY A 132 11.14 -30.51 24.14
C GLY A 132 12.13 -29.36 24.11
N LEU A 133 11.87 -28.25 24.80
CA LEU A 133 12.78 -27.14 24.93
C LEU A 133 13.27 -26.86 26.37
N ALA A 134 13.20 -27.85 27.25
CA ALA A 134 13.47 -27.74 28.69
C ALA A 134 14.71 -26.91 29.06
N ASP A 135 15.74 -26.90 28.27
CA ASP A 135 16.97 -26.14 28.50
C ASP A 135 17.05 -24.82 27.71
N ASN A 136 15.99 -24.42 27.02
CA ASN A 136 16.07 -23.39 26.00
C ASN A 136 15.74 -21.99 26.49
N TYR A 137 15.15 -21.82 27.68
CA TYR A 137 14.95 -20.49 28.23
C TYR A 137 15.17 -20.45 29.75
N VAL A 138 15.39 -19.25 30.25
CA VAL A 138 15.72 -18.96 31.64
C VAL A 138 14.89 -17.77 32.09
N VAL A 139 14.16 -17.95 33.18
CA VAL A 139 13.44 -16.85 33.85
C VAL A 139 14.33 -16.36 35.00
N LYS A 140 14.59 -15.05 35.03
CA LYS A 140 15.39 -14.40 36.10
C LYS A 140 14.53 -13.55 37.01
N LYS A 141 13.52 -12.92 36.49
CA LYS A 141 12.65 -12.00 37.20
C LYS A 141 11.34 -11.88 36.50
N LEU A 142 10.26 -11.71 37.22
CA LEU A 142 8.95 -11.34 36.70
C LEU A 142 8.52 -10.05 37.40
N THR A 143 8.01 -9.09 36.68
CA THR A 143 7.63 -7.79 37.22
C THR A 143 6.22 -7.44 36.75
N PHE A 144 5.31 -7.29 37.73
CA PHE A 144 3.99 -6.73 37.41
C PHE A 144 4.03 -5.21 37.55
N SER A 145 3.54 -4.53 36.53
CA SER A 145 3.54 -3.07 36.49
C SER A 145 2.13 -2.53 36.39
N LYS A 146 1.89 -1.39 37.02
CA LYS A 146 0.63 -0.66 37.01
C LYS A 146 0.53 0.25 35.78
N ASP A 147 1.65 0.64 35.22
CA ASP A 147 1.66 1.35 33.94
C ASP A 147 1.47 0.32 32.82
N PRO A 148 0.50 0.54 31.91
CA PRO A 148 0.29 -0.38 30.82
C PRO A 148 1.56 -0.44 29.96
N TYR A 149 1.92 -1.65 29.57
CA TYR A 149 2.96 -1.89 28.56
C TYR A 149 2.68 -1.12 27.28
N ASN A 150 1.40 -0.94 27.01
CA ASN A 150 0.91 -0.15 25.91
C ASN A 150 0.00 0.96 26.41
N ASP A 151 -0.04 2.05 25.69
CA ASP A 151 -0.93 3.15 25.96
C ASP A 151 -2.37 2.66 26.22
N ALA A 152 -3.08 3.28 27.15
CA ALA A 152 -4.47 2.99 27.46
C ALA A 152 -5.41 3.02 26.23
N ALA A 153 -4.96 3.61 25.14
CA ALA A 153 -5.66 3.62 23.85
C ALA A 153 -5.83 2.23 23.21
N LEU A 154 -5.02 1.23 23.56
CA LEU A 154 -5.07 -0.10 22.91
C LEU A 154 -6.34 -0.89 23.27
N GLY A 155 -6.88 -0.72 24.46
CA GLY A 155 -8.16 -1.34 24.87
C GLY A 155 -9.38 -0.58 24.36
N GLU A 156 -9.24 0.62 23.82
CA GLU A 156 -10.35 1.48 23.38
C GLU A 156 -10.69 1.23 21.92
N GLN A 157 -11.81 0.58 21.66
CA GLN A 157 -12.32 0.42 20.29
C GLN A 157 -12.73 1.75 19.68
N VAL A 158 -12.51 1.91 18.39
CA VAL A 158 -12.88 3.09 17.62
C VAL A 158 -14.02 2.78 16.67
N SER A 159 -15.19 3.37 16.90
CA SER A 159 -16.37 3.20 16.06
C SER A 159 -16.16 3.78 14.65
N ASP A 160 -16.83 3.18 13.66
CA ASP A 160 -16.88 3.69 12.29
C ASP A 160 -17.60 5.04 12.16
N GLU A 161 -18.31 5.50 13.20
CA GLU A 161 -18.93 6.83 13.24
C GLU A 161 -17.93 8.00 13.20
N TYR A 162 -16.64 7.74 13.50
CA TYR A 162 -15.56 8.72 13.35
C TYR A 162 -15.14 8.94 11.91
N LEU A 163 -15.42 7.97 10.99
CA LEU A 163 -15.00 8.05 9.60
C LEU A 163 -15.55 9.31 8.93
N LYS A 164 -14.69 9.97 8.18
CA LYS A 164 -15.01 11.13 7.36
C LYS A 164 -14.77 10.79 5.90
N ASP A 165 -15.56 11.41 5.06
CA ASP A 165 -15.31 11.35 3.64
C ASP A 165 -14.28 12.42 3.25
N TYR A 166 -13.09 12.00 2.90
CA TYR A 166 -12.03 12.87 2.39
C TYR A 166 -12.05 12.97 0.87
N TYR A 167 -12.91 12.21 0.19
CA TYR A 167 -13.03 12.17 -1.28
C TYR A 167 -11.77 11.71 -1.98
N GLU A 168 -10.99 10.78 -1.42
CA GLU A 168 -9.71 10.29 -1.92
C GLU A 168 -9.84 9.70 -3.31
N ASP A 169 -10.94 9.02 -3.60
CA ASP A 169 -11.25 8.44 -4.89
C ASP A 169 -11.45 9.50 -6.01
N THR A 170 -11.60 10.78 -5.65
CA THR A 170 -11.68 11.89 -6.59
C THR A 170 -10.36 12.65 -6.76
N TRP A 171 -9.32 12.36 -5.96
CA TRP A 171 -8.01 12.97 -6.15
C TRP A 171 -7.38 12.47 -7.44
N VAL A 172 -6.68 13.33 -8.15
CA VAL A 172 -6.04 12.99 -9.42
C VAL A 172 -4.53 12.85 -9.24
N ALA A 173 -3.89 11.99 -10.01
CA ALA A 173 -2.44 11.85 -10.03
C ALA A 173 -1.96 11.41 -11.41
N THR A 174 -0.72 11.82 -11.74
CA THR A 174 -0.02 11.39 -12.94
C THR A 174 1.43 11.16 -12.58
N ASP A 175 2.00 10.02 -12.94
CA ASP A 175 3.40 9.71 -12.67
C ASP A 175 4.38 10.37 -13.67
N ASP A 176 5.69 10.22 -13.44
CA ASP A 176 6.72 10.80 -14.30
C ASP A 176 6.72 10.25 -15.75
N LEU A 177 6.04 9.13 -15.98
CA LEU A 177 5.87 8.55 -17.32
C LEU A 177 4.59 9.01 -18.00
N GLY A 178 3.80 9.87 -17.34
CA GLY A 178 2.53 10.39 -17.85
C GLY A 178 1.36 9.43 -17.69
N ARG A 179 1.48 8.39 -16.85
CA ARG A 179 0.38 7.46 -16.57
C ARG A 179 -0.53 8.04 -15.50
N LYS A 180 -1.77 8.28 -15.87
CA LYS A 180 -2.80 8.83 -14.98
C LYS A 180 -3.41 7.72 -14.15
N VAL A 181 -3.81 8.07 -12.93
CA VAL A 181 -4.73 7.29 -12.14
C VAL A 181 -6.14 7.46 -12.70
N ALA A 182 -6.84 6.35 -12.93
CA ALA A 182 -8.16 6.33 -13.55
C ALA A 182 -9.16 7.22 -12.80
N ASP A 183 -10.01 7.90 -13.54
CA ASP A 183 -11.08 8.74 -13.04
C ASP A 183 -12.48 8.17 -13.38
N TYR A 184 -13.52 8.84 -12.92
CA TYR A 184 -14.91 8.41 -13.13
C TYR A 184 -15.27 8.20 -14.60
N SER A 185 -14.75 8.98 -15.52
CA SER A 185 -15.06 8.85 -16.95
C SER A 185 -14.58 7.53 -17.55
N GLU A 186 -13.48 7.00 -17.00
CA GLU A 186 -12.92 5.71 -17.40
C GLU A 186 -13.61 4.54 -16.70
N VAL A 187 -13.77 4.59 -15.37
CA VAL A 187 -14.14 3.39 -14.60
C VAL A 187 -15.60 3.35 -14.14
N GLY A 188 -16.27 4.51 -14.08
CA GLY A 188 -17.65 4.65 -13.62
C GLY A 188 -17.78 4.59 -12.10
N ALA A 189 -19.03 4.47 -11.64
CA ALA A 189 -19.39 4.53 -10.23
C ALA A 189 -18.79 3.38 -9.39
N PRO A 190 -18.65 3.58 -8.08
CA PRO A 190 -18.20 2.55 -7.15
C PRO A 190 -19.01 1.25 -7.28
N LYS A 191 -18.31 0.13 -7.24
CA LYS A 191 -18.83 -1.23 -7.40
C LYS A 191 -18.75 -1.95 -6.06
N ASN A 192 -19.84 -2.57 -5.62
CA ASN A 192 -19.87 -3.33 -4.37
C ASN A 192 -19.22 -4.72 -4.50
N GLY A 193 -18.81 -5.28 -3.38
CA GLY A 193 -18.31 -6.66 -3.28
C GLY A 193 -16.99 -6.84 -4.02
N ARG A 194 -16.08 -5.88 -3.86
CA ARG A 194 -14.70 -5.95 -4.34
C ARG A 194 -13.78 -5.41 -3.28
N ASP A 195 -13.01 -6.30 -2.68
CA ASP A 195 -12.05 -5.97 -1.64
C ASP A 195 -10.62 -6.19 -2.12
N VAL A 196 -9.72 -5.37 -1.66
CA VAL A 196 -8.27 -5.46 -1.92
C VAL A 196 -7.55 -5.73 -0.62
N ILE A 197 -6.85 -6.87 -0.57
CA ILE A 197 -6.01 -7.27 0.57
C ILE A 197 -4.54 -7.15 0.15
N MET A 198 -3.74 -6.42 0.93
CA MET A 198 -2.33 -6.18 0.67
C MET A 198 -1.45 -6.97 1.62
N PHE A 199 -0.55 -7.80 1.10
CA PHE A 199 0.51 -8.44 1.91
C PHE A 199 1.39 -7.37 2.55
N PHE A 200 1.62 -7.48 3.87
CA PHE A 200 2.27 -6.45 4.67
C PHE A 200 3.31 -7.05 5.62
N TRP A 201 4.48 -6.44 5.64
CA TRP A 201 5.59 -6.86 6.49
C TRP A 201 5.70 -5.95 7.72
N ASN A 202 5.61 -6.51 8.93
CA ASN A 202 5.66 -5.75 10.17
C ASN A 202 6.73 -6.23 11.16
N TRP A 203 7.76 -6.89 10.68
CA TRP A 203 8.87 -7.36 11.51
C TRP A 203 10.25 -6.98 10.99
N ASN A 204 10.38 -5.73 10.50
CA ASN A 204 11.68 -5.12 10.28
C ASN A 204 12.42 -5.01 11.61
N PRO A 205 13.72 -5.35 11.65
CA PRO A 205 14.52 -5.34 12.88
C PRO A 205 14.47 -4.01 13.61
N GLY A 206 14.59 -4.07 14.92
CA GLY A 206 14.64 -2.89 15.78
C GLY A 206 15.93 -2.09 15.64
N GLU A 207 16.03 -1.05 16.45
CA GLU A 207 17.07 -0.02 16.41
C GLU A 207 18.49 -0.50 16.10
N GLY A 208 19.04 0.04 15.03
CA GLY A 208 20.44 0.40 14.75
C GLY A 208 21.58 -0.56 15.10
N SER A 209 21.29 -1.82 15.36
CA SER A 209 22.33 -2.79 15.77
C SER A 209 23.05 -3.42 14.58
N THR A 210 22.48 -3.34 13.38
CA THR A 210 22.98 -4.07 12.20
C THR A 210 23.08 -3.13 11.01
N PRO A 211 24.21 -3.14 10.27
CA PRO A 211 24.35 -2.35 9.04
C PRO A 211 23.34 -2.78 7.97
N ALA A 212 22.72 -1.80 7.30
CA ALA A 212 21.93 -2.05 6.10
C ALA A 212 22.84 -2.10 4.86
N LYS A 213 22.63 -3.10 4.00
CA LYS A 213 23.34 -3.25 2.73
C LYS A 213 22.35 -3.43 1.59
N ILE A 214 22.46 -2.60 0.56
CA ILE A 214 21.66 -2.78 -0.66
C ILE A 214 22.38 -3.81 -1.54
N ILE A 215 21.68 -4.89 -1.89
CA ILE A 215 22.25 -6.05 -2.60
C ILE A 215 22.91 -5.64 -3.93
N SER A 216 22.22 -4.81 -4.72
CA SER A 216 22.72 -4.34 -6.01
C SER A 216 24.01 -3.51 -5.89
N GLU A 217 24.12 -2.67 -4.87
CA GLU A 217 25.31 -1.86 -4.58
C GLU A 217 26.49 -2.74 -4.15
N GLU A 218 26.23 -3.75 -3.31
CA GLU A 218 27.26 -4.71 -2.90
C GLU A 218 27.75 -5.54 -4.08
N ILE A 219 26.87 -5.93 -5.02
CA ILE A 219 27.26 -6.64 -6.24
C ILE A 219 28.05 -5.73 -7.20
N GLU A 220 27.67 -4.45 -7.32
CA GLU A 220 28.43 -3.50 -8.12
C GLU A 220 29.86 -3.31 -7.59
N LYS A 221 29.99 -3.19 -6.26
CA LYS A 221 31.26 -3.06 -5.56
C LYS A 221 32.11 -4.34 -5.63
N TYR A 222 31.47 -5.52 -5.58
CA TYR A 222 32.12 -6.84 -5.61
C TYR A 222 31.48 -7.73 -6.70
N PRO A 223 31.87 -7.61 -7.96
CA PRO A 223 31.19 -8.26 -9.09
C PRO A 223 31.15 -9.79 -9.06
N ASP A 224 32.04 -10.44 -8.29
CA ASP A 224 32.03 -11.88 -8.07
C ASP A 224 31.15 -12.34 -6.91
N ALA A 225 30.49 -11.42 -6.21
CA ALA A 225 29.81 -11.68 -4.94
C ALA A 225 28.80 -12.83 -5.01
N LEU A 226 27.97 -12.88 -6.06
CA LEU A 226 26.95 -13.94 -6.18
C LEU A 226 27.54 -15.35 -6.35
N GLN A 227 28.74 -15.47 -6.94
CA GLN A 227 29.43 -16.73 -7.15
C GLN A 227 30.41 -17.06 -6.00
N ASN A 228 30.75 -16.09 -5.17
CA ASN A 228 31.74 -16.21 -4.12
C ASN A 228 31.11 -16.13 -2.72
N PRO A 229 30.93 -17.26 -2.00
CA PRO A 229 30.33 -17.25 -0.68
C PRO A 229 31.19 -16.52 0.38
N ASN A 230 32.50 -16.31 0.08
CA ASN A 230 33.45 -15.64 0.96
C ASN A 230 33.74 -14.19 0.51
N SER A 231 32.92 -13.62 -0.38
CA SER A 231 33.08 -12.22 -0.80
C SER A 231 32.99 -11.26 0.39
N GLU A 232 33.70 -10.14 0.32
CA GLU A 232 33.62 -9.06 1.30
C GLU A 232 32.19 -8.48 1.37
N ALA A 233 31.41 -8.55 0.27
CA ALA A 233 30.01 -8.18 0.23
C ALA A 233 29.19 -8.82 1.36
N TRP A 234 29.51 -10.08 1.69
CA TRP A 234 28.74 -10.91 2.61
C TRP A 234 29.35 -11.06 4.00
N LYS A 235 30.48 -10.39 4.26
CA LYS A 235 31.15 -10.48 5.57
C LYS A 235 30.48 -9.57 6.61
N GLY A 236 30.59 -10.02 7.87
CA GLY A 236 29.99 -9.33 9.02
C GLY A 236 28.49 -9.64 9.17
N THR A 237 27.90 -9.11 10.22
CA THR A 237 26.45 -9.14 10.42
C THR A 237 25.86 -7.95 9.69
N ALA A 238 24.96 -8.20 8.75
CA ALA A 238 24.27 -7.15 8.00
C ALA A 238 22.88 -7.62 7.62
N GLU A 239 21.95 -6.70 7.53
CA GLU A 239 20.66 -6.91 6.87
C GLU A 239 20.76 -6.49 5.41
N PHE A 240 20.26 -7.31 4.52
CA PHE A 240 20.28 -7.06 3.09
C PHE A 240 18.94 -6.51 2.62
N PHE A 241 19.00 -5.50 1.76
CA PHE A 241 17.84 -4.83 1.20
C PHE A 241 17.90 -4.84 -0.32
N TRP A 242 16.74 -4.94 -0.97
CA TRP A 242 16.69 -4.77 -2.43
C TRP A 242 16.74 -3.29 -2.84
N GLY A 243 16.36 -2.38 -1.97
CA GLY A 243 16.31 -0.93 -2.15
C GLY A 243 15.99 -0.23 -0.85
N GLU A 244 15.96 1.11 -0.88
CA GLU A 244 15.58 1.94 0.26
C GLU A 244 14.14 2.44 0.09
N SER A 245 13.29 2.26 1.12
CA SER A 245 11.97 2.86 1.18
C SER A 245 12.04 4.38 1.10
N VAL A 246 11.00 5.04 0.64
CA VAL A 246 10.88 6.50 0.73
C VAL A 246 11.01 6.97 2.19
N PHE A 247 10.60 6.14 3.15
CA PHE A 247 10.71 6.42 4.58
C PHE A 247 12.07 6.04 5.17
N GLY A 248 13.00 5.53 4.36
CA GLY A 248 14.31 5.07 4.76
C GLY A 248 14.33 3.62 5.23
N PHE A 249 15.39 3.23 5.97
CA PHE A 249 15.50 1.90 6.59
C PHE A 249 14.84 1.93 7.97
N TYR A 250 13.51 1.99 8.00
CA TYR A 250 12.73 2.11 9.23
C TYR A 250 12.58 0.80 9.99
N SER A 251 12.30 0.92 11.28
CA SER A 251 11.93 -0.19 12.15
C SER A 251 10.41 -0.37 12.18
N SER A 252 9.95 -1.60 12.39
CA SER A 252 8.55 -1.90 12.68
C SER A 252 8.05 -1.33 14.04
N LEU A 253 8.88 -0.60 14.77
CA LEU A 253 8.48 0.15 15.97
C LEU A 253 8.27 1.65 15.68
N GLU A 254 8.35 2.08 14.44
CA GLU A 254 8.23 3.50 14.09
C GLU A 254 6.77 3.88 13.82
N TYR A 255 6.10 4.43 14.83
CA TYR A 255 4.69 4.86 14.80
C TYR A 255 4.37 5.79 13.61
N TRP A 256 5.24 6.77 13.33
CA TRP A 256 5.03 7.71 12.23
C TRP A 256 4.98 7.01 10.87
N VAL A 257 5.83 6.01 10.64
CA VAL A 257 5.85 5.26 9.38
C VAL A 257 4.55 4.48 9.20
N TYR A 258 4.07 3.79 10.25
CA TYR A 258 2.76 3.14 10.18
C TYR A 258 1.63 4.12 9.84
N ARG A 259 1.64 5.32 10.44
CA ARG A 259 0.65 6.36 10.12
C ARG A 259 0.70 6.73 8.63
N GLN A 260 1.88 6.96 8.05
CA GLN A 260 2.03 7.28 6.64
C GLN A 260 1.61 6.12 5.73
N GLN A 261 1.98 4.90 6.09
CA GLN A 261 1.58 3.69 5.34
C GLN A 261 0.04 3.52 5.34
N MET A 262 -0.61 3.66 6.49
CA MET A 262 -2.07 3.56 6.59
C MET A 262 -2.77 4.66 5.80
N GLU A 263 -2.27 5.89 5.83
CA GLU A 263 -2.78 7.00 5.03
C GLU A 263 -2.65 6.73 3.52
N LEU A 264 -1.51 6.20 3.06
CA LEU A 264 -1.28 5.84 1.66
C LEU A 264 -2.18 4.69 1.21
N LEU A 265 -2.30 3.65 2.03
CA LEU A 265 -3.14 2.49 1.72
C LEU A 265 -4.63 2.88 1.69
N ALA A 266 -5.09 3.72 2.62
CA ALA A 266 -6.45 4.27 2.61
C ALA A 266 -6.71 5.10 1.35
N ALA A 267 -5.79 6.02 1.00
CA ALA A 267 -5.91 6.85 -0.20
C ALA A 267 -5.89 6.04 -1.52
N ALA A 268 -5.19 4.92 -1.54
CA ALA A 268 -5.23 3.98 -2.67
C ALA A 268 -6.54 3.15 -2.72
N GLY A 269 -7.25 3.02 -1.60
CA GLY A 269 -8.48 2.23 -1.49
C GLY A 269 -8.26 0.76 -1.14
N VAL A 270 -7.20 0.44 -0.39
CA VAL A 270 -6.92 -0.90 0.16
C VAL A 270 -7.84 -1.17 1.35
N ASP A 271 -8.51 -2.31 1.38
CA ASP A 271 -9.51 -2.66 2.41
C ASP A 271 -8.87 -3.38 3.61
N ALA A 272 -7.83 -4.18 3.35
CA ALA A 272 -7.15 -4.91 4.41
C ALA A 272 -5.65 -5.10 4.13
N ILE A 273 -4.88 -5.27 5.22
CA ILE A 273 -3.50 -5.73 5.17
C ILE A 273 -3.43 -7.16 5.72
N MET A 274 -2.64 -8.01 5.07
CA MET A 274 -2.35 -9.37 5.49
C MET A 274 -0.94 -9.43 6.05
N LEU A 275 -0.82 -9.56 7.36
CA LEU A 275 0.47 -9.57 8.05
C LEU A 275 1.18 -10.92 7.90
N ASP A 276 2.44 -10.90 7.50
CA ASP A 276 3.24 -12.11 7.37
C ASP A 276 3.72 -12.66 8.72
N TYR A 277 3.17 -13.79 9.10
CA TYR A 277 3.61 -14.60 10.24
C TYR A 277 4.02 -16.02 9.85
N THR A 278 4.25 -16.27 8.57
CA THR A 278 4.60 -17.61 8.06
C THR A 278 5.88 -18.18 8.67
N ASN A 279 6.79 -17.33 9.10
CA ASN A 279 8.02 -17.73 9.80
C ASN A 279 7.86 -17.84 11.32
N GLY A 280 6.67 -17.55 11.85
CA GLY A 280 6.39 -17.61 13.27
C GLY A 280 7.09 -16.51 14.07
N VAL A 281 7.55 -15.45 13.42
CA VAL A 281 8.12 -14.27 14.09
C VAL A 281 6.96 -13.39 14.51
N ASN A 282 6.82 -13.19 15.82
CA ASN A 282 5.88 -12.23 16.40
C ASN A 282 6.65 -11.18 17.17
N ILE A 283 6.46 -9.92 16.80
CA ILE A 283 6.94 -8.79 17.56
C ILE A 283 5.70 -8.10 18.15
N ALA A 284 5.32 -8.48 19.38
CA ALA A 284 4.13 -7.93 20.05
C ALA A 284 4.13 -6.39 20.10
N GLU A 285 5.32 -5.79 20.30
CA GLU A 285 5.51 -4.34 20.30
C GLU A 285 5.15 -3.71 18.94
N ALA A 286 5.56 -4.32 17.83
CA ALA A 286 5.22 -3.84 16.49
C ALA A 286 3.72 -3.90 16.21
N TRP A 287 3.05 -4.95 16.70
CA TRP A 287 1.60 -5.05 16.67
C TRP A 287 0.93 -3.89 17.36
N ASN A 288 1.33 -3.62 18.58
CA ASN A 288 0.74 -2.58 19.40
C ASN A 288 0.95 -1.19 18.79
N VAL A 289 2.16 -0.91 18.32
CA VAL A 289 2.47 0.35 17.63
C VAL A 289 1.63 0.50 16.36
N MET A 290 1.48 -0.56 15.57
CA MET A 290 0.67 -0.56 14.35
C MET A 290 -0.82 -0.33 14.66
N VAL A 291 -1.40 -1.11 15.59
CA VAL A 291 -2.83 -0.98 15.94
C VAL A 291 -3.12 0.40 16.54
N GLN A 292 -2.23 0.93 17.36
CA GLN A 292 -2.35 2.30 17.86
C GLN A 292 -2.36 3.32 16.70
N ALA A 293 -1.43 3.19 15.76
CA ALA A 293 -1.37 4.08 14.59
C ALA A 293 -2.66 4.00 13.76
N MET A 294 -3.19 2.79 13.56
CA MET A 294 -4.46 2.56 12.84
C MET A 294 -5.65 3.20 13.57
N ARG A 295 -5.79 2.98 14.87
CA ARG A 295 -6.88 3.52 15.68
C ARG A 295 -6.85 5.05 15.79
N ASP A 296 -5.66 5.63 15.95
CA ASP A 296 -5.51 7.08 15.97
C ASP A 296 -5.86 7.70 14.62
N ALA A 297 -5.45 7.08 13.51
CA ALA A 297 -5.87 7.49 12.18
C ALA A 297 -7.40 7.39 11.99
N LYS A 298 -8.00 6.31 12.47
CA LYS A 298 -9.45 6.11 12.44
C LYS A 298 -10.19 7.17 13.28
N LYS A 299 -9.68 7.56 14.46
CA LYS A 299 -10.22 8.67 15.27
C LYS A 299 -10.15 10.01 14.54
N GLU A 300 -9.20 10.22 13.67
CA GLU A 300 -9.10 11.39 12.78
C GLU A 300 -10.04 11.30 11.58
N GLY A 301 -10.74 10.19 11.42
CA GLY A 301 -11.73 9.95 10.38
C GLY A 301 -11.21 9.23 9.14
N ILE A 302 -9.98 8.72 9.16
CA ILE A 302 -9.37 8.01 8.04
C ILE A 302 -9.88 6.57 8.00
N ASP A 303 -10.36 6.11 6.84
CA ASP A 303 -10.78 4.72 6.65
C ASP A 303 -9.56 3.84 6.35
N VAL A 304 -8.80 3.56 7.41
CA VAL A 304 -7.58 2.74 7.32
C VAL A 304 -7.92 1.28 7.02
N PRO A 305 -7.03 0.55 6.31
CA PRO A 305 -7.24 -0.88 6.09
C PRO A 305 -7.43 -1.64 7.39
N LYS A 306 -8.26 -2.67 7.37
CA LYS A 306 -8.32 -3.68 8.44
C LYS A 306 -7.08 -4.57 8.36
N PHE A 307 -6.82 -5.40 9.37
CA PHE A 307 -5.74 -6.38 9.27
C PHE A 307 -6.26 -7.83 9.32
N SER A 308 -5.47 -8.75 8.79
CA SER A 308 -5.58 -10.19 8.92
C SER A 308 -4.18 -10.79 9.02
N LEU A 309 -4.07 -12.09 9.25
CA LEU A 309 -2.79 -12.77 9.40
C LEU A 309 -2.61 -13.90 8.41
N PHE A 310 -1.42 -13.99 7.87
CA PHE A 310 -0.93 -15.13 7.11
C PHE A 310 0.02 -15.96 7.98
N VAL A 311 -0.44 -17.12 8.44
CA VAL A 311 0.34 -18.01 9.31
C VAL A 311 0.86 -19.25 8.58
N GLY A 312 0.41 -19.48 7.35
CA GLY A 312 0.85 -20.59 6.52
C GLY A 312 0.35 -21.96 6.99
N GLU A 313 0.82 -23.01 6.32
CA GLU A 313 0.54 -24.41 6.66
C GLU A 313 1.55 -25.01 7.63
N LYS A 314 2.32 -24.22 8.37
CA LYS A 314 3.36 -24.76 9.21
C LYS A 314 2.80 -25.55 10.40
N GLN A 315 3.24 -26.74 10.44
CA GLN A 315 2.78 -27.91 11.18
C GLN A 315 3.47 -28.06 12.54
N SER A 316 3.83 -27.01 13.21
CA SER A 316 4.54 -27.15 14.46
C SER A 316 3.70 -26.67 15.65
N GLU A 317 3.91 -27.27 16.78
CA GLU A 317 3.49 -26.81 18.11
C GLU A 317 3.79 -25.31 18.35
N ILE A 318 4.86 -24.79 17.71
CA ILE A 318 5.28 -23.39 17.67
C ILE A 318 4.18 -22.49 17.12
N MET A 319 3.58 -22.89 15.99
CA MET A 319 2.52 -22.10 15.36
C MET A 319 1.28 -21.97 16.23
N ILE A 320 0.91 -23.03 16.93
CA ILE A 320 -0.26 -22.98 17.82
C ILE A 320 0.04 -22.14 19.06
N GLY A 321 1.27 -22.19 19.59
CA GLY A 321 1.70 -21.29 20.64
C GLY A 321 1.67 -19.83 20.20
N LEU A 322 2.13 -19.55 18.97
CA LEU A 322 2.05 -18.23 18.36
C LEU A 322 0.60 -17.77 18.17
N LEU A 323 -0.26 -18.63 17.62
CA LEU A 323 -1.68 -18.34 17.43
C LEU A 323 -2.39 -18.09 18.75
N GLY A 324 -2.02 -18.85 19.81
CA GLY A 324 -2.51 -18.63 21.18
C GLY A 324 -2.11 -17.27 21.72
N SER A 325 -0.87 -16.88 21.48
CA SER A 325 -0.38 -15.56 21.88
C SER A 325 -1.11 -14.44 21.14
N ILE A 326 -1.27 -14.59 19.83
CA ILE A 326 -2.02 -13.63 19.00
C ILE A 326 -3.47 -13.55 19.45
N TYR A 327 -4.12 -14.69 19.71
CA TYR A 327 -5.49 -14.75 20.21
C TYR A 327 -5.62 -14.02 21.55
N ASN A 328 -4.70 -14.25 22.48
CA ASN A 328 -4.71 -13.57 23.77
C ASN A 328 -4.52 -12.06 23.60
N ILE A 329 -3.52 -11.62 22.83
CA ILE A 329 -3.26 -10.20 22.60
C ILE A 329 -4.45 -9.53 21.90
N ALA A 330 -5.02 -10.17 20.89
CA ALA A 330 -6.03 -9.57 20.04
C ALA A 330 -7.45 -9.62 20.61
N PHE A 331 -7.78 -10.58 21.49
CA PHE A 331 -9.14 -10.81 21.96
C PHE A 331 -9.30 -10.93 23.47
N VAL A 332 -8.25 -11.35 24.19
CA VAL A 332 -8.32 -11.52 25.64
C VAL A 332 -7.78 -10.30 26.38
N GLU A 333 -6.59 -9.81 26.00
CA GLU A 333 -5.93 -8.67 26.62
C GLU A 333 -6.41 -7.34 26.07
N ASN A 334 -6.59 -7.30 24.76
CA ASN A 334 -7.05 -6.12 24.03
C ASN A 334 -8.11 -6.53 23.03
N ASP A 335 -9.17 -5.79 22.93
CA ASP A 335 -10.19 -6.03 21.92
C ASP A 335 -9.82 -5.32 20.60
N TYR A 336 -9.23 -6.05 19.64
CA TYR A 336 -8.88 -5.55 18.32
C TYR A 336 -9.95 -5.84 17.26
N SER A 337 -11.13 -6.27 17.67
CA SER A 337 -12.21 -6.65 16.75
C SER A 337 -12.62 -5.53 15.79
N ASP A 338 -12.47 -4.28 16.18
CA ASP A 338 -12.73 -3.10 15.35
C ASP A 338 -11.74 -2.91 14.20
N MET A 339 -10.57 -3.54 14.29
CA MET A 339 -9.47 -3.43 13.31
C MET A 339 -9.27 -4.71 12.49
N TRP A 340 -9.96 -5.80 12.83
CA TRP A 340 -9.82 -7.07 12.12
C TRP A 340 -10.65 -7.10 10.83
N TYR A 341 -10.11 -7.73 9.78
CA TYR A 341 -10.86 -8.01 8.56
C TYR A 341 -11.71 -9.26 8.74
N TYR A 342 -13.01 -9.17 8.45
CA TYR A 342 -13.97 -10.26 8.62
C TYR A 342 -14.33 -10.86 7.26
N LEU A 343 -14.34 -12.19 7.21
CA LEU A 343 -14.85 -12.98 6.10
C LEU A 343 -15.82 -14.03 6.66
N ASP A 344 -16.97 -14.21 6.01
CA ASP A 344 -18.01 -15.17 6.46
C ASP A 344 -18.44 -14.91 7.93
N GLY A 345 -18.42 -13.67 8.39
CA GLY A 345 -18.86 -13.25 9.72
C GLY A 345 -17.86 -13.51 10.85
N LYS A 346 -16.65 -13.98 10.54
CA LYS A 346 -15.56 -14.19 11.52
C LYS A 346 -14.27 -13.49 11.07
N PRO A 347 -13.33 -13.20 12.00
CA PRO A 347 -12.03 -12.67 11.61
C PRO A 347 -11.31 -13.65 10.67
N LEU A 348 -10.71 -13.12 9.61
CA LEU A 348 -9.97 -13.93 8.63
C LEU A 348 -8.59 -14.34 9.15
N MET A 349 -8.20 -15.58 8.88
CA MET A 349 -6.87 -16.13 9.08
C MET A 349 -6.47 -16.92 7.83
N MET A 350 -5.32 -16.61 7.23
CA MET A 350 -4.79 -17.38 6.11
C MET A 350 -3.78 -18.41 6.60
N GLY A 351 -4.05 -19.69 6.32
CA GLY A 351 -3.26 -20.84 6.75
C GLY A 351 -4.13 -21.98 7.23
N ALA A 352 -3.51 -22.95 7.88
CA ALA A 352 -4.21 -24.12 8.41
C ALA A 352 -3.55 -24.64 9.70
N ILE A 353 -4.39 -25.12 10.62
CA ILE A 353 -3.93 -25.90 11.76
C ILE A 353 -3.86 -27.37 11.32
N SER A 354 -2.65 -27.90 11.15
CA SER A 354 -2.49 -29.30 10.76
C SER A 354 -2.96 -30.27 11.85
N ALA A 355 -3.38 -31.47 11.46
CA ALA A 355 -3.74 -32.54 12.41
C ALA A 355 -2.59 -32.88 13.38
N LYS A 356 -1.33 -32.79 12.93
CA LYS A 356 -0.15 -33.00 13.78
C LYS A 356 0.03 -31.86 14.79
N ALA A 357 -0.15 -30.63 14.38
CA ALA A 357 -0.12 -29.46 15.24
C ALA A 357 -1.30 -29.50 16.24
N ALA A 358 -2.49 -29.86 15.78
CA ALA A 358 -3.66 -30.02 16.63
C ALA A 358 -3.49 -31.12 17.70
N SER A 359 -2.77 -32.20 17.40
CA SER A 359 -2.45 -33.22 18.39
C SER A 359 -1.32 -32.79 19.35
N GLY A 360 -0.43 -31.86 18.93
CA GLY A 360 0.68 -31.31 19.72
C GLY A 360 1.62 -32.35 20.32
N GLY A 361 1.60 -33.60 19.84
CA GLY A 361 2.31 -34.69 20.47
C GLY A 361 1.73 -35.10 21.83
N VAL A 362 0.59 -34.56 22.24
CA VAL A 362 -0.10 -34.81 23.51
C VAL A 362 -1.01 -36.01 23.40
N SER A 363 -1.31 -36.60 24.56
CA SER A 363 -2.27 -37.69 24.63
C SER A 363 -3.67 -37.18 24.29
N ALA A 364 -4.51 -38.13 23.80
CA ALA A 364 -5.94 -37.84 23.52
C ALA A 364 -6.73 -37.40 24.79
N GLU A 365 -6.09 -37.50 25.95
CA GLU A 365 -6.67 -37.19 27.26
C GLU A 365 -6.35 -35.74 27.74
N ASP A 366 -5.52 -35.00 27.01
CA ASP A 366 -5.24 -33.58 27.28
C ASP A 366 -6.35 -32.68 26.76
N SER A 367 -7.42 -32.57 27.54
CA SER A 367 -8.61 -31.81 27.15
C SER A 367 -8.32 -30.30 27.01
N GLU A 368 -7.43 -29.76 27.82
CA GLU A 368 -7.07 -28.34 27.80
C GLU A 368 -6.43 -27.93 26.47
N TRP A 369 -5.52 -28.75 25.94
CA TRP A 369 -4.92 -28.51 24.62
C TRP A 369 -5.94 -28.61 23.50
N HIS A 370 -6.79 -29.62 23.53
CA HIS A 370 -7.79 -29.83 22.50
C HIS A 370 -8.84 -28.71 22.50
N ASP A 371 -9.27 -28.27 23.69
CA ASP A 371 -10.22 -27.17 23.84
C ASP A 371 -9.62 -25.85 23.33
N PHE A 372 -8.35 -25.60 23.61
CA PHE A 372 -7.62 -24.42 23.11
C PHE A 372 -7.52 -24.41 21.58
N VAL A 373 -7.10 -25.52 20.96
CA VAL A 373 -7.02 -25.64 19.50
C VAL A 373 -8.39 -25.48 18.86
N GLN A 374 -9.42 -26.07 19.46
CA GLN A 374 -10.79 -25.96 18.99
C GLN A 374 -11.28 -24.52 19.07
N ASN A 375 -11.01 -23.82 20.16
CA ASN A 375 -11.40 -22.44 20.35
C ASN A 375 -10.78 -21.53 19.27
N ILE A 376 -9.47 -21.68 19.00
CA ILE A 376 -8.80 -20.95 17.93
C ILE A 376 -9.43 -21.29 16.57
N THR A 377 -9.67 -22.56 16.31
CA THR A 377 -10.27 -23.03 15.06
C THR A 377 -11.66 -22.40 14.86
N ASP A 378 -12.46 -22.33 15.90
CA ASP A 378 -13.83 -21.84 15.83
C ASP A 378 -13.93 -20.30 15.78
N THR A 379 -12.91 -19.60 16.28
CA THR A 379 -12.89 -18.13 16.32
C THR A 379 -12.73 -17.52 14.93
N PHE A 380 -11.93 -18.13 14.07
CA PHE A 380 -11.54 -17.57 12.78
C PHE A 380 -12.25 -18.21 11.59
N THR A 381 -12.41 -17.46 10.52
CA THR A 381 -12.59 -18.00 9.17
C THR A 381 -11.21 -18.33 8.62
N TRP A 382 -11.01 -19.59 8.24
CA TRP A 382 -9.74 -20.06 7.70
C TRP A 382 -9.78 -20.15 6.19
N ARG A 383 -8.67 -19.70 5.56
CA ARG A 383 -8.37 -19.98 4.14
C ARG A 383 -6.95 -20.54 4.07
N ASN A 384 -6.86 -21.78 3.61
CA ASN A 384 -5.60 -22.49 3.52
C ASN A 384 -4.74 -21.96 2.36
N ASP A 385 -3.41 -21.91 2.48
CA ASP A 385 -2.46 -21.51 1.44
C ASP A 385 -1.90 -22.71 0.62
N GLY A 386 -2.38 -23.92 0.86
CA GLY A 386 -1.91 -25.17 0.25
C GLY A 386 -2.69 -25.65 -0.95
N SER A 387 -2.16 -26.64 -1.67
CA SER A 387 -2.84 -27.30 -2.78
C SER A 387 -3.71 -28.45 -2.27
N GLY A 388 -5.00 -28.49 -2.55
CA GLY A 388 -5.82 -29.70 -2.43
C GLY A 388 -7.13 -29.63 -1.64
N SER A 389 -7.61 -28.46 -1.25
CA SER A 389 -8.98 -28.25 -0.74
C SER A 389 -9.67 -27.14 -1.51
N ASP A 390 -11.02 -27.17 -1.49
CA ASP A 390 -11.84 -26.16 -2.17
C ASP A 390 -11.77 -24.76 -1.51
N ASP A 391 -11.15 -24.66 -0.32
CA ASP A 391 -11.01 -23.42 0.45
C ASP A 391 -9.59 -22.79 0.34
N ASN A 392 -8.79 -23.21 -0.62
CA ASN A 392 -7.42 -22.74 -0.76
C ASN A 392 -7.34 -21.33 -1.32
N TRP A 393 -6.55 -20.53 -0.67
CA TRP A 393 -6.06 -19.26 -1.21
C TRP A 393 -4.61 -19.40 -1.66
N ARG A 394 -4.10 -18.38 -2.34
CA ARG A 394 -2.69 -18.21 -2.69
C ARG A 394 -2.24 -16.82 -2.32
N TRP A 395 -0.96 -16.67 -1.96
CA TRP A 395 -0.36 -15.35 -1.75
C TRP A 395 0.66 -15.02 -2.85
N LEU A 396 1.29 -16.05 -3.40
CA LEU A 396 2.16 -15.99 -4.55
C LEU A 396 1.65 -16.96 -5.61
N GLU A 397 1.70 -16.51 -6.83
CA GLU A 397 1.38 -17.38 -7.97
C GLU A 397 2.57 -17.48 -8.90
N SER A 398 2.74 -18.68 -9.50
CA SER A 398 3.62 -18.83 -10.64
C SER A 398 2.93 -18.26 -11.86
N PHE A 399 3.65 -17.56 -12.68
CA PHE A 399 3.12 -17.07 -13.94
C PHE A 399 2.87 -18.22 -14.96
N PRO A 400 1.78 -18.26 -15.74
CA PRO A 400 0.62 -17.39 -15.64
C PRO A 400 -0.20 -17.67 -14.39
N GLN A 401 -0.91 -16.63 -13.96
CA GLN A 401 -1.68 -16.61 -12.73
C GLN A 401 -2.81 -17.64 -12.75
N GLY A 402 -3.16 -18.17 -11.57
CA GLY A 402 -4.33 -19.03 -11.39
C GLY A 402 -5.63 -18.22 -11.49
N THR A 403 -6.71 -18.90 -11.91
CA THR A 403 -7.96 -18.21 -12.25
C THR A 403 -8.82 -17.83 -11.06
N SER A 404 -8.93 -18.73 -10.07
CA SER A 404 -9.75 -18.49 -8.89
C SER A 404 -9.29 -19.36 -7.73
N TYR A 405 -9.45 -18.85 -6.54
CA TYR A 405 -9.17 -19.53 -5.29
C TYR A 405 -10.30 -19.29 -4.30
N GLY A 406 -10.36 -20.12 -3.28
CA GLY A 406 -11.38 -20.08 -2.26
C GLY A 406 -12.66 -20.80 -2.66
N LYS A 407 -13.75 -20.48 -1.98
CA LYS A 407 -15.04 -21.14 -2.12
C LYS A 407 -15.79 -20.68 -3.36
N ASP A 408 -16.71 -21.52 -3.81
CA ASP A 408 -17.74 -21.11 -4.77
C ASP A 408 -18.60 -20.00 -4.16
N THR A 409 -18.80 -18.93 -4.91
CA THR A 409 -19.61 -17.79 -4.50
C THR A 409 -21.03 -17.88 -5.07
N GLU A 410 -22.00 -17.24 -4.42
CA GLU A 410 -23.41 -17.29 -4.82
C GLU A 410 -23.66 -16.65 -6.20
N ASP A 411 -22.88 -15.64 -6.56
CA ASP A 411 -23.00 -14.94 -7.84
C ASP A 411 -22.11 -15.50 -8.96
N GLY A 412 -21.35 -16.56 -8.66
CA GLY A 412 -20.47 -17.27 -9.60
C GLY A 412 -19.15 -16.54 -9.92
N ARG A 413 -18.85 -15.42 -9.25
CA ARG A 413 -17.54 -14.77 -9.36
C ARG A 413 -16.50 -15.56 -8.57
N ALA A 414 -15.24 -15.44 -8.92
CA ALA A 414 -14.16 -15.98 -8.10
C ALA A 414 -14.17 -15.34 -6.69
N GLU A 415 -13.99 -16.15 -5.64
CA GLU A 415 -13.84 -15.57 -4.28
C GLU A 415 -12.60 -14.71 -4.20
N MET A 416 -11.46 -15.23 -4.66
CA MET A 416 -10.18 -14.51 -4.59
C MET A 416 -9.28 -14.83 -5.79
N THR A 417 -8.42 -13.89 -6.16
CA THR A 417 -7.23 -14.13 -6.99
C THR A 417 -6.07 -13.28 -6.50
N THR A 418 -4.84 -13.62 -6.92
CA THR A 418 -3.62 -12.91 -6.55
C THR A 418 -3.23 -11.87 -7.60
N LEU A 419 -2.45 -10.87 -7.18
CA LEU A 419 -1.83 -9.88 -8.06
C LEU A 419 -0.41 -9.58 -7.57
N GLY A 420 0.58 -9.70 -8.45
CA GLY A 420 1.96 -9.36 -8.16
C GLY A 420 2.57 -8.44 -9.21
N MET A 421 3.75 -7.90 -8.93
CA MET A 421 4.50 -7.08 -9.89
C MET A 421 5.76 -7.78 -10.41
N ALA A 422 6.08 -8.93 -9.86
CA ALA A 422 7.20 -9.79 -10.24
C ALA A 422 6.97 -11.19 -9.65
N ALA A 423 7.60 -12.22 -10.17
CA ALA A 423 7.47 -13.58 -9.65
C ALA A 423 8.84 -14.27 -9.51
N ASN A 424 9.09 -14.83 -8.35
CA ASN A 424 10.27 -15.64 -8.09
C ASN A 424 10.08 -17.12 -8.47
N ILE A 425 8.86 -17.54 -8.79
CA ILE A 425 8.50 -18.91 -9.20
C ILE A 425 8.36 -18.95 -10.72
N PRO A 426 9.35 -19.49 -11.46
CA PRO A 426 9.22 -19.60 -12.89
C PRO A 426 8.19 -20.69 -13.25
N TYR A 427 7.29 -20.35 -14.15
CA TYR A 427 6.44 -21.36 -14.76
C TYR A 427 7.24 -22.18 -15.79
N SER A 428 7.41 -23.46 -15.53
CA SER A 428 7.97 -24.39 -16.50
C SER A 428 6.89 -25.36 -16.95
N GLN A 429 6.12 -25.01 -17.97
CA GLN A 429 5.27 -25.88 -18.78
C GLN A 429 4.90 -27.24 -18.12
N GLY A 430 4.14 -27.21 -17.02
CA GLY A 430 3.65 -28.41 -16.33
C GLY A 430 4.63 -29.14 -15.42
N LYS A 431 5.82 -28.59 -15.16
CA LYS A 431 6.77 -29.12 -14.17
C LYS A 431 6.81 -28.18 -12.96
N LYS A 432 6.66 -28.72 -11.75
CA LYS A 432 6.96 -27.97 -10.53
C LYS A 432 8.41 -27.45 -10.64
N PRO A 433 8.65 -26.14 -10.43
CA PRO A 433 10.02 -25.62 -10.38
C PRO A 433 10.77 -26.31 -9.25
N THR A 434 12.01 -26.66 -9.50
CA THR A 434 12.91 -27.27 -8.51
C THR A 434 13.65 -26.24 -7.68
N SER A 435 13.55 -24.96 -8.05
CA SER A 435 14.17 -23.82 -7.38
C SER A 435 13.38 -22.56 -7.69
N TYR A 436 13.24 -21.68 -6.69
CA TYR A 436 12.48 -20.44 -6.78
C TYR A 436 13.13 -19.37 -5.91
N ALA A 437 13.73 -18.38 -6.55
CA ALA A 437 14.28 -17.20 -5.91
C ALA A 437 14.46 -16.07 -6.92
N PHE A 438 14.34 -14.83 -6.47
CA PHE A 438 14.52 -13.67 -7.35
C PHE A 438 15.95 -13.53 -7.89
N SER A 439 16.96 -13.92 -7.12
CA SER A 439 18.35 -13.90 -7.61
C SER A 439 18.67 -14.95 -8.68
N LEU A 440 17.76 -15.89 -8.95
CA LEU A 440 17.99 -16.94 -9.94
C LEU A 440 17.59 -16.50 -11.36
N PRO A 441 18.22 -17.10 -12.41
CA PRO A 441 18.04 -16.67 -13.81
C PRO A 441 16.60 -16.76 -14.35
N TYR A 442 15.77 -17.59 -13.75
CA TYR A 442 14.42 -17.87 -14.26
C TYR A 442 13.31 -17.07 -13.59
N SER A 443 13.65 -16.22 -12.62
CA SER A 443 12.67 -15.32 -12.01
C SER A 443 12.24 -14.25 -13.02
N MET A 444 10.98 -13.82 -12.90
CA MET A 444 10.40 -12.79 -13.76
C MET A 444 10.36 -11.47 -12.98
N GLY A 445 11.04 -10.46 -13.48
CA GLY A 445 11.05 -9.14 -12.89
C GLY A 445 9.89 -8.25 -13.38
N LYS A 446 9.82 -7.04 -12.86
CA LYS A 446 8.90 -5.97 -13.28
C LYS A 446 8.93 -5.69 -14.79
N SER A 447 10.10 -5.88 -15.41
CA SER A 447 10.35 -5.70 -16.84
C SER A 447 9.91 -6.86 -17.73
N PHE A 448 9.49 -7.99 -17.15
CA PHE A 448 9.08 -9.16 -17.89
C PHE A 448 7.69 -8.96 -18.50
N SER A 449 7.56 -9.35 -19.76
CA SER A 449 6.26 -9.43 -20.44
C SER A 449 6.01 -10.85 -20.92
N ASN A 450 4.80 -11.35 -20.66
CA ASN A 450 4.35 -12.63 -21.20
C ASN A 450 4.29 -12.62 -22.74
N VAL A 451 4.18 -11.43 -23.33
CA VAL A 451 4.03 -11.26 -24.79
C VAL A 451 5.38 -11.29 -25.49
N PHE A 452 6.40 -10.62 -24.98
CA PHE A 452 7.70 -10.49 -25.64
C PHE A 452 8.91 -10.87 -24.77
N GLY A 453 8.71 -11.32 -23.52
CA GLY A 453 9.80 -11.72 -22.61
C GLY A 453 10.41 -10.56 -21.85
N ASP A 454 11.67 -10.71 -21.45
CA ASP A 454 12.41 -9.69 -20.70
C ASP A 454 12.76 -8.46 -21.55
N ASP A 455 12.48 -7.27 -21.02
CA ASP A 455 13.05 -6.01 -21.51
C ASP A 455 14.30 -5.67 -20.68
N TYR A 456 15.42 -5.50 -21.33
CA TYR A 456 16.71 -5.19 -20.70
C TYR A 456 17.08 -3.70 -20.78
N SER A 457 16.16 -2.82 -21.17
CA SER A 457 16.40 -1.38 -21.13
C SER A 457 16.51 -0.88 -19.68
N ALA A 458 17.30 0.18 -19.47
CA ALA A 458 17.53 0.70 -18.11
C ALA A 458 16.25 1.18 -17.40
N ASP A 459 15.25 1.62 -18.17
CA ASP A 459 13.96 2.07 -17.68
C ASP A 459 12.89 0.98 -17.66
N ALA A 460 13.22 -0.25 -18.07
CA ALA A 460 12.27 -1.35 -18.17
C ALA A 460 11.48 -1.64 -16.89
N PRO A 461 12.04 -1.61 -15.67
CA PRO A 461 11.27 -1.80 -14.45
C PRO A 461 10.16 -0.77 -14.25
N ARG A 462 10.35 0.46 -14.75
CA ARG A 462 9.34 1.52 -14.67
C ARG A 462 8.16 1.30 -15.62
N LYS A 463 8.36 0.56 -16.73
CA LYS A 463 7.30 0.23 -17.69
C LYS A 463 6.26 -0.72 -17.12
N ALA A 464 6.63 -1.49 -16.08
CA ALA A 464 5.75 -2.34 -15.27
C ALA A 464 4.95 -3.37 -16.11
N TYR A 465 5.57 -4.00 -17.08
CA TYR A 465 4.90 -4.93 -17.98
C TYR A 465 4.25 -6.08 -17.24
N PHE A 466 4.97 -6.70 -16.32
CA PHE A 466 4.46 -7.83 -15.53
C PHE A 466 3.19 -7.43 -14.77
N PHE A 467 3.26 -6.35 -13.99
CA PHE A 467 2.12 -5.87 -13.21
C PHE A 467 0.91 -5.53 -14.08
N ARG A 468 1.12 -4.81 -15.18
CA ARG A 468 0.03 -4.37 -16.07
C ARG A 468 -0.68 -5.55 -16.75
N GLU A 469 0.04 -6.60 -17.07
CA GLU A 469 -0.51 -7.84 -17.64
C GLU A 469 -1.30 -8.63 -16.58
N GLU A 470 -0.75 -8.78 -15.38
CA GLU A 470 -1.42 -9.44 -14.26
C GLU A 470 -2.67 -8.65 -13.80
N ALA A 471 -2.56 -7.32 -13.69
CA ALA A 471 -3.69 -6.46 -13.34
C ALA A 471 -4.84 -6.58 -14.35
N ARG A 472 -4.52 -6.66 -15.65
CA ARG A 472 -5.54 -6.87 -16.69
C ARG A 472 -6.26 -8.20 -16.50
N PHE A 473 -5.52 -9.26 -16.21
CA PHE A 473 -6.09 -10.56 -15.91
C PHE A 473 -7.08 -10.51 -14.73
N VAL A 474 -6.72 -9.82 -13.63
CA VAL A 474 -7.60 -9.67 -12.46
C VAL A 474 -8.87 -8.89 -12.81
N LEU A 475 -8.75 -7.83 -13.61
CA LEU A 475 -9.91 -7.03 -14.07
C LEU A 475 -10.86 -7.86 -14.96
N ASP A 476 -10.33 -8.73 -15.82
CA ASP A 476 -11.12 -9.63 -16.67
C ASP A 476 -11.81 -10.71 -15.86
N LEU A 477 -11.14 -11.23 -14.81
CA LEU A 477 -11.70 -12.24 -13.90
C LEU A 477 -12.77 -11.67 -12.97
N ASP A 478 -12.64 -10.42 -12.57
CA ASP A 478 -13.53 -9.69 -11.65
C ASP A 478 -13.84 -10.43 -10.33
N PRO A 479 -12.84 -10.82 -9.52
CA PRO A 479 -13.06 -11.58 -8.28
C PRO A 479 -13.72 -10.71 -7.20
N HIS A 480 -14.18 -11.32 -6.08
CA HIS A 480 -14.60 -10.59 -4.88
C HIS A 480 -13.41 -9.99 -4.14
N ILE A 481 -12.30 -10.72 -4.08
CA ILE A 481 -11.09 -10.30 -3.36
C ILE A 481 -9.89 -10.37 -4.31
N CYS A 482 -9.12 -9.28 -4.37
CA CYS A 482 -7.80 -9.26 -4.99
C CYS A 482 -6.73 -9.23 -3.89
N PHE A 483 -5.93 -10.29 -3.78
CA PHE A 483 -4.80 -10.35 -2.85
C PHE A 483 -3.52 -9.90 -3.56
N ILE A 484 -2.93 -8.80 -3.08
CA ILE A 484 -1.78 -8.16 -3.71
C ILE A 484 -0.51 -8.41 -2.89
N THR A 485 0.56 -8.88 -3.52
CA THR A 485 1.84 -9.12 -2.88
C THR A 485 2.91 -8.20 -3.47
N GLY A 486 3.48 -7.28 -2.74
CA GLY A 486 3.37 -6.96 -1.31
C GLY A 486 3.55 -5.45 -1.12
N TRP A 487 3.45 -4.98 0.12
CA TRP A 487 3.59 -3.55 0.39
C TRP A 487 5.05 -3.14 0.61
N ASN A 488 5.75 -3.77 1.58
CA ASN A 488 6.98 -3.23 2.16
C ASN A 488 8.00 -4.29 2.62
N GLU A 489 8.14 -5.41 1.92
CA GLU A 489 9.14 -6.45 2.22
C GLU A 489 10.51 -6.06 1.64
N TYR A 490 11.15 -5.04 2.24
CA TYR A 490 12.46 -4.53 1.77
C TYR A 490 13.64 -5.42 2.14
N THR A 491 13.57 -6.14 3.27
CA THR A 491 14.64 -7.01 3.73
C THR A 491 14.68 -8.33 2.95
N ALA A 492 15.89 -8.77 2.63
CA ALA A 492 16.13 -9.99 1.88
C ALA A 492 16.98 -10.99 2.69
N ASP A 493 16.45 -12.19 2.93
CA ASP A 493 17.24 -13.28 3.49
C ASP A 493 18.22 -13.83 2.47
N ARG A 494 19.52 -13.81 2.83
CA ARG A 494 20.59 -14.39 2.02
C ARG A 494 20.86 -15.83 2.43
N GLN A 495 20.50 -16.77 1.59
CA GLN A 495 20.88 -18.16 1.75
C GLN A 495 22.27 -18.40 1.12
N SER A 496 23.27 -18.80 1.92
CA SER A 496 24.64 -19.01 1.42
C SER A 496 24.71 -20.07 0.32
N SER A 497 23.79 -21.05 0.33
CA SER A 497 23.58 -22.00 -0.76
C SER A 497 22.18 -22.58 -0.72
N ALA A 498 21.52 -22.64 -1.87
CA ALA A 498 20.23 -23.30 -2.05
C ALA A 498 20.11 -23.83 -3.48
N TRP A 499 19.48 -24.98 -3.66
CA TRP A 499 19.19 -25.61 -4.95
C TRP A 499 20.39 -25.72 -5.91
N GLY A 500 21.63 -25.84 -5.38
CA GLY A 500 22.85 -25.90 -6.17
C GLY A 500 23.41 -24.54 -6.59
N TYR A 501 22.83 -23.45 -6.15
CA TYR A 501 23.32 -22.07 -6.35
C TYR A 501 23.94 -21.52 -5.07
N THR A 502 24.85 -20.56 -5.25
CA THR A 502 25.52 -19.85 -4.16
C THR A 502 24.91 -18.47 -3.99
N ASN A 503 24.79 -17.99 -2.74
CA ASN A 503 24.26 -16.66 -2.41
C ASN A 503 22.90 -16.39 -3.04
N VAL A 504 21.89 -17.14 -2.59
CA VAL A 504 20.53 -17.07 -3.11
C VAL A 504 19.70 -16.10 -2.27
N PHE A 505 18.98 -15.21 -2.92
CA PHE A 505 17.98 -14.34 -2.35
C PHE A 505 16.59 -14.75 -2.87
N VAL A 506 15.72 -15.19 -1.96
CA VAL A 506 14.46 -15.86 -2.32
C VAL A 506 13.37 -14.85 -2.65
N ASP A 507 13.02 -13.99 -1.71
CA ASP A 507 11.78 -13.23 -1.74
C ASP A 507 11.91 -11.84 -2.35
N THR A 508 13.13 -11.29 -2.37
CA THR A 508 13.43 -10.00 -3.00
C THR A 508 14.91 -9.91 -3.35
N PHE A 509 15.31 -9.09 -4.33
CA PHE A 509 16.70 -9.07 -4.80
C PHE A 509 17.19 -7.68 -5.26
N ASP A 510 16.53 -7.05 -6.21
CA ASP A 510 16.87 -5.74 -6.76
C ASP A 510 15.63 -4.96 -7.21
N THR A 511 15.81 -3.76 -7.74
CA THR A 511 14.71 -2.89 -8.18
C THR A 511 13.77 -3.57 -9.19
N ASN A 512 14.28 -4.41 -10.07
CA ASN A 512 13.46 -5.16 -11.04
C ASN A 512 12.80 -6.39 -10.44
N LYS A 513 13.49 -7.02 -9.51
CA LYS A 513 13.12 -8.31 -8.89
C LYS A 513 12.78 -8.13 -7.41
N SER A 514 11.71 -7.41 -7.16
CA SER A 514 11.07 -7.16 -5.86
C SER A 514 9.57 -6.97 -6.05
N ARG A 515 8.79 -7.03 -4.96
CA ARG A 515 7.31 -7.08 -5.01
C ARG A 515 6.61 -5.94 -4.29
N ASP A 516 7.34 -4.87 -3.89
CA ASP A 516 6.83 -3.86 -2.98
C ASP A 516 6.26 -2.63 -3.70
N PHE A 517 5.03 -2.25 -3.32
CA PHE A 517 4.31 -1.10 -3.84
C PHE A 517 4.56 0.20 -3.08
N GLU A 518 5.15 0.14 -1.88
CA GLU A 518 5.53 1.32 -1.11
C GLU A 518 6.49 2.19 -1.94
N PRO A 519 6.29 3.50 -2.00
CA PRO A 519 7.22 4.40 -2.69
C PRO A 519 8.65 4.21 -2.21
N THR A 520 9.61 4.27 -3.12
CA THR A 520 11.02 3.94 -2.86
C THR A 520 11.97 4.98 -3.42
N LYS A 521 13.17 5.09 -2.86
CA LYS A 521 14.26 5.95 -3.36
C LYS A 521 15.00 5.33 -4.54
N THR A 522 14.60 4.16 -5.01
CA THR A 522 15.16 3.53 -6.21
C THR A 522 14.64 4.19 -7.50
N ALA A 523 15.09 3.70 -8.65
CA ALA A 523 14.71 4.25 -9.96
C ALA A 523 13.20 4.21 -10.24
N VAL A 524 12.44 3.32 -9.60
CA VAL A 524 10.98 3.21 -9.80
C VAL A 524 10.16 4.18 -8.95
N LYS A 525 10.78 4.88 -8.02
CA LYS A 525 10.15 5.92 -7.19
C LYS A 525 8.77 5.52 -6.63
N ASP A 526 7.73 6.24 -7.00
CA ASP A 526 6.32 6.01 -6.66
C ASP A 526 5.49 5.44 -7.83
N ASP A 527 6.14 5.01 -8.91
CA ASP A 527 5.47 4.47 -10.11
C ASP A 527 4.49 3.35 -9.76
N TYR A 528 4.90 2.43 -8.87
CA TYR A 528 4.08 1.28 -8.50
C TYR A 528 2.94 1.62 -7.55
N TYR A 529 3.11 2.61 -6.67
CA TYR A 529 2.02 3.13 -5.86
C TYR A 529 0.95 3.80 -6.72
N ASN A 530 1.36 4.55 -7.74
CA ASN A 530 0.45 5.16 -8.70
C ASN A 530 -0.31 4.09 -9.52
N LEU A 531 0.40 3.06 -9.99
CA LEU A 531 -0.20 1.93 -10.71
C LEU A 531 -1.14 1.10 -9.82
N LEU A 532 -0.81 0.92 -8.55
CA LEU A 532 -1.68 0.27 -7.57
C LEU A 532 -3.00 1.04 -7.44
N THR A 533 -2.92 2.35 -7.26
CA THR A 533 -4.11 3.22 -7.14
C THR A 533 -4.96 3.16 -8.42
N ASP A 534 -4.32 3.22 -9.60
CA ASP A 534 -4.98 3.08 -10.89
C ASP A 534 -5.73 1.75 -11.02
N PHE A 535 -5.04 0.64 -10.67
CA PHE A 535 -5.65 -0.69 -10.67
C PHE A 535 -6.85 -0.76 -9.73
N ILE A 536 -6.72 -0.29 -8.47
CA ILE A 536 -7.80 -0.36 -7.49
C ILE A 536 -9.01 0.44 -7.97
N ARG A 537 -8.81 1.61 -8.59
CA ARG A 537 -9.90 2.40 -9.16
C ARG A 537 -10.57 1.69 -10.34
N LYS A 538 -9.83 1.04 -11.21
CA LYS A 538 -10.36 0.19 -12.29
C LYS A 538 -11.16 -0.99 -11.75
N PHE A 539 -10.70 -1.58 -10.68
CA PHE A 539 -11.35 -2.70 -10.03
C PHE A 539 -12.63 -2.29 -9.28
N LYS A 540 -12.54 -1.22 -8.46
CA LYS A 540 -13.62 -0.81 -7.55
C LYS A 540 -14.55 0.27 -8.09
N GLY A 541 -14.15 1.02 -9.14
CA GLY A 541 -14.84 2.24 -9.58
C GLY A 541 -14.55 3.42 -8.65
N VAL A 542 -14.97 4.62 -9.04
CA VAL A 542 -14.81 5.86 -8.25
C VAL A 542 -16.01 6.78 -8.41
N ARG A 543 -16.10 7.81 -7.57
CA ARG A 543 -17.07 8.89 -7.72
C ARG A 543 -16.58 9.94 -8.72
N PRO A 544 -17.48 10.68 -9.38
CA PRO A 544 -17.10 11.83 -10.16
C PRO A 544 -16.50 12.92 -9.27
N ALA A 545 -15.50 13.63 -9.77
CA ALA A 545 -14.97 14.79 -9.07
C ALA A 545 -16.08 15.84 -8.85
N PRO A 546 -16.14 16.47 -7.67
CA PRO A 546 -17.15 17.48 -7.38
C PRO A 546 -16.95 18.70 -8.29
N LEU A 547 -18.04 19.25 -8.81
CA LEU A 547 -18.00 20.42 -9.70
C LEU A 547 -17.78 21.71 -8.90
N ALA A 548 -17.07 22.65 -9.53
CA ALA A 548 -16.92 24.00 -9.04
C ALA A 548 -18.30 24.68 -8.81
N GLY A 549 -18.49 25.25 -7.62
CA GLY A 549 -19.72 25.96 -7.28
C GLY A 549 -19.93 27.24 -8.08
N ALA A 550 -20.96 27.98 -7.75
CA ALA A 550 -21.28 29.25 -8.40
C ALA A 550 -20.15 30.28 -8.22
N GLU A 551 -20.00 31.19 -9.19
CA GLU A 551 -19.09 32.33 -9.05
C GLU A 551 -19.38 33.13 -7.77
N THR A 552 -18.33 33.34 -6.98
CA THR A 552 -18.40 34.01 -5.68
C THR A 552 -17.13 34.85 -5.48
N ALA A 553 -17.29 36.16 -5.44
CA ALA A 553 -16.18 37.06 -5.12
C ALA A 553 -15.85 37.01 -3.63
N ILE A 554 -14.55 36.87 -3.31
CA ILE A 554 -14.03 36.77 -1.94
C ILE A 554 -13.17 37.97 -1.61
N ASN A 555 -13.44 38.59 -0.46
CA ASN A 555 -12.50 39.56 0.11
C ASN A 555 -11.51 38.81 1.01
N VAL A 556 -10.31 38.53 0.49
CA VAL A 556 -9.29 37.77 1.24
C VAL A 556 -8.77 38.46 2.50
N ASN A 557 -9.09 39.74 2.72
CA ASN A 557 -8.85 40.46 3.97
C ASN A 557 -10.02 40.37 4.96
N GLY A 558 -11.14 39.76 4.56
CA GLY A 558 -12.32 39.51 5.39
C GLY A 558 -12.18 38.26 6.23
N ASP A 559 -13.19 38.01 7.05
CA ASP A 559 -13.26 36.79 7.85
C ASP A 559 -13.60 35.53 6.99
N LEU A 560 -13.48 34.38 7.60
CA LEU A 560 -13.66 33.09 6.91
C LEU A 560 -15.12 32.71 6.66
N SER A 561 -16.11 33.40 7.25
CA SER A 561 -17.52 33.05 7.07
C SER A 561 -18.02 33.17 5.64
N GLN A 562 -17.36 34.02 4.85
CA GLN A 562 -17.65 34.15 3.41
C GLN A 562 -17.36 32.85 2.61
N TRP A 563 -16.56 31.93 3.17
CA TRP A 563 -16.27 30.64 2.58
C TRP A 563 -17.28 29.55 2.91
N ASP A 564 -18.21 29.79 3.87
CA ASP A 564 -19.13 28.73 4.33
C ASP A 564 -20.00 28.19 3.19
N SER A 565 -20.43 29.05 2.27
CA SER A 565 -21.25 28.68 1.11
C SER A 565 -20.44 28.24 -0.13
N VAL A 566 -19.11 28.35 -0.10
CA VAL A 566 -18.25 27.96 -1.22
C VAL A 566 -18.12 26.43 -1.27
N THR A 567 -18.40 25.87 -2.44
CA THR A 567 -18.27 24.43 -2.73
C THR A 567 -17.44 24.21 -4.01
N PRO A 568 -16.77 23.05 -4.13
CA PRO A 568 -16.61 22.00 -3.11
C PRO A 568 -15.61 22.40 -2.01
N GLY A 569 -15.66 21.69 -0.91
CA GLY A 569 -14.57 21.64 0.07
C GLY A 569 -13.60 20.52 -0.31
N TYR A 570 -12.33 20.74 -0.03
CA TYR A 570 -11.26 19.80 -0.23
C TYR A 570 -10.63 19.47 1.12
N TYR A 571 -10.47 18.19 1.40
CA TYR A 571 -10.01 17.72 2.71
C TYR A 571 -8.76 16.85 2.56
N ASN A 572 -7.92 16.81 3.57
CA ASN A 572 -6.74 15.97 3.65
C ASN A 572 -6.50 15.51 5.08
N TYR A 573 -5.78 14.43 5.24
CA TYR A 573 -5.39 13.89 6.52
C TYR A 573 -4.54 14.87 7.32
N PRO A 574 -4.68 14.92 8.66
CA PRO A 574 -3.84 15.78 9.51
C PRO A 574 -2.37 15.46 9.38
N GLY A 575 -1.52 16.47 9.42
CA GLY A 575 -0.08 16.30 9.45
C GLY A 575 0.40 15.86 10.84
N LEU A 576 1.33 14.92 10.89
CA LEU A 576 1.90 14.38 12.11
C LEU A 576 3.41 14.62 12.13
N ASP A 577 3.92 15.19 13.24
CA ASP A 577 5.36 15.35 13.43
C ASP A 577 6.03 13.98 13.58
N ARG A 578 7.12 13.77 12.87
CA ARG A 578 7.87 12.51 12.94
C ARG A 578 8.82 12.55 14.13
N ASP A 579 8.73 11.62 15.04
CA ASP A 579 9.73 11.34 16.06
C ASP A 579 10.40 10.00 15.71
N SER A 580 11.40 10.05 14.86
CA SER A 580 12.10 8.84 14.45
C SER A 580 13.24 8.55 15.42
N LYS A 581 13.19 7.37 16.04
CA LYS A 581 14.21 6.91 17.00
C LYS A 581 15.01 5.73 16.47
N SER A 582 14.64 5.15 15.34
CA SER A 582 15.22 3.89 14.89
C SER A 582 15.69 3.96 13.45
N GLY A 583 16.68 3.15 13.15
CA GLY A 583 17.24 3.02 11.84
C GLY A 583 18.39 2.03 11.84
N TYR A 584 18.76 1.54 10.68
CA TYR A 584 19.92 0.69 10.53
C TYR A 584 21.21 1.51 10.63
N GLN A 585 22.26 0.88 11.10
CA GLN A 585 23.57 1.50 11.15
C GLN A 585 24.13 1.70 9.74
N ASN A 586 24.59 2.92 9.42
CA ASN A 586 25.30 3.17 8.17
C ASN A 586 26.60 2.36 8.14
N PRO A 587 26.82 1.49 7.14
CA PRO A 587 27.96 0.59 7.12
C PRO A 587 29.31 1.31 6.96
N GLU A 588 29.37 2.51 6.39
CA GLU A 588 30.58 3.26 6.16
C GLU A 588 30.97 4.15 7.34
N THR A 589 29.98 4.80 7.97
CA THR A 589 30.23 5.77 9.04
C THR A 589 29.97 5.21 10.43
N GLY A 590 29.31 4.06 10.55
CA GLY A 590 28.89 3.48 11.82
C GLY A 590 27.77 4.28 12.54
N THR A 591 27.24 5.31 11.90
CA THR A 591 26.15 6.11 12.46
C THR A 591 24.82 5.40 12.28
N VAL A 592 24.00 5.46 13.33
CA VAL A 592 22.60 5.02 13.21
C VAL A 592 21.85 6.01 12.34
N TRP A 593 21.10 5.50 11.40
CA TRP A 593 20.28 6.33 10.51
C TRP A 593 19.12 6.89 11.32
N THR A 594 19.21 8.17 11.63
CA THR A 594 18.12 8.89 12.28
C THR A 594 17.43 9.78 11.25
N TYR A 595 16.17 9.49 10.97
CA TYR A 595 15.33 10.37 10.16
C TYR A 595 14.84 11.49 11.07
N LYS A 596 15.55 12.62 11.06
CA LYS A 596 15.07 13.83 11.73
C LYS A 596 13.96 14.40 10.88
N THR A 597 12.82 14.58 11.47
CA THR A 597 11.77 15.33 10.86
C THR A 597 11.71 16.74 11.37
N GLU A 598 11.42 17.58 10.44
CA GLU A 598 10.80 18.86 10.72
C GLU A 598 9.32 18.66 11.04
N SER A 599 8.73 19.60 11.76
CA SER A 599 7.31 19.61 12.06
C SER A 599 6.48 19.48 10.78
N SER A 600 5.70 18.45 10.67
CA SER A 600 4.80 18.25 9.55
C SER A 600 3.61 19.19 9.66
N VAL A 601 3.49 20.11 8.72
CA VAL A 601 2.33 20.96 8.56
C VAL A 601 1.62 20.59 7.26
N ARG A 602 0.38 20.14 7.36
CA ARG A 602 -0.48 19.86 6.21
C ARG A 602 -1.70 20.75 6.24
N VAL A 603 -2.14 21.19 5.07
CA VAL A 603 -3.47 21.75 4.91
C VAL A 603 -4.48 20.64 5.08
N THR A 604 -5.43 20.82 5.99
CA THR A 604 -6.48 19.82 6.30
C THR A 604 -7.83 20.15 5.68
N GLU A 605 -8.05 21.41 5.36
CA GLU A 605 -9.23 21.91 4.64
C GLU A 605 -8.82 22.97 3.64
N SER A 606 -9.37 22.91 2.45
CA SER A 606 -9.19 23.92 1.43
C SER A 606 -10.49 24.16 0.67
N LYS A 607 -10.67 25.36 0.15
CA LYS A 607 -11.75 25.74 -0.75
C LYS A 607 -11.23 26.61 -1.86
N VAL A 608 -11.90 26.56 -3.02
CA VAL A 608 -11.60 27.37 -4.19
C VAL A 608 -12.86 28.08 -4.60
N ALA A 609 -12.75 29.40 -4.80
CA ALA A 609 -13.80 30.23 -5.37
C ALA A 609 -13.26 31.01 -6.56
N ARG A 610 -14.14 31.54 -7.38
CA ARG A 610 -13.81 32.39 -8.53
C ARG A 610 -14.86 33.46 -8.77
N ASP A 611 -14.43 34.49 -9.44
CA ASP A 611 -15.30 35.43 -10.15
C ASP A 611 -14.80 35.59 -11.61
N ALA A 612 -15.36 36.51 -12.35
CA ALA A 612 -14.96 36.77 -13.74
C ALA A 612 -13.47 37.14 -13.91
N SER A 613 -12.81 37.64 -12.88
CA SER A 613 -11.44 38.21 -12.93
C SER A 613 -10.41 37.46 -12.11
N ASN A 614 -10.80 36.82 -11.03
CA ASN A 614 -9.89 36.27 -10.04
C ASN A 614 -10.24 34.81 -9.67
N LEU A 615 -9.20 34.06 -9.27
CA LEU A 615 -9.30 32.86 -8.49
C LEU A 615 -9.00 33.21 -7.02
N TYR A 616 -9.69 32.53 -6.12
CA TYR A 616 -9.53 32.65 -4.68
C TYR A 616 -9.31 31.27 -4.07
N PHE A 617 -8.34 31.21 -3.15
CA PHE A 617 -8.03 29.95 -2.44
C PHE A 617 -8.06 30.19 -0.93
N MET A 618 -8.58 29.23 -0.20
CA MET A 618 -8.56 29.20 1.25
C MET A 618 -7.92 27.88 1.70
N ALA A 619 -7.05 27.96 2.70
CA ALA A 619 -6.48 26.80 3.36
C ALA A 619 -6.57 26.94 4.88
N LYS A 620 -6.80 25.81 5.56
CA LYS A 620 -6.70 25.65 7.01
C LYS A 620 -5.81 24.47 7.36
N THR A 621 -5.16 24.56 8.51
CA THR A 621 -4.45 23.44 9.15
C THR A 621 -4.88 23.31 10.59
N LEU A 622 -4.36 22.32 11.30
CA LEU A 622 -4.65 22.09 12.71
C LEU A 622 -4.38 23.32 13.56
N GLU A 623 -5.14 23.48 14.63
CA GLU A 623 -4.89 24.52 15.62
C GLU A 623 -3.48 24.39 16.23
N GLY A 624 -2.81 25.50 16.44
CA GLY A 624 -1.39 25.53 16.91
C GLY A 624 -0.34 25.33 15.84
N LYS A 625 -0.68 24.91 14.61
CA LYS A 625 0.23 24.87 13.45
C LYS A 625 0.16 26.18 12.65
N SER A 626 1.14 26.46 11.81
CA SER A 626 1.21 27.70 11.05
C SER A 626 1.43 27.46 9.57
N LEU A 627 0.63 28.15 8.74
CA LEU A 627 0.76 28.13 7.27
C LEU A 627 1.73 29.21 6.75
N SER A 628 2.61 29.76 7.61
CA SER A 628 3.52 30.84 7.23
C SER A 628 4.46 30.50 6.06
N ASN A 629 4.83 29.24 5.90
CA ASN A 629 5.71 28.75 4.82
C ASN A 629 4.97 27.77 3.88
N THR A 630 3.66 27.96 3.72
CA THR A 630 2.85 27.15 2.81
C THR A 630 2.64 27.87 1.49
N ALA A 631 2.73 27.14 0.41
CA ALA A 631 2.47 27.59 -0.96
C ALA A 631 1.43 26.71 -1.63
N ILE A 632 0.71 27.28 -2.62
CA ILE A 632 -0.13 26.51 -3.53
C ILE A 632 0.59 26.37 -4.87
N TYR A 633 0.50 25.18 -5.46
CA TYR A 633 1.01 24.83 -6.78
C TYR A 633 -0.17 24.51 -7.68
N LEU A 634 -0.14 25.04 -8.91
CA LEU A 634 -1.21 24.94 -9.88
C LEU A 634 -0.71 24.27 -11.16
N ASN A 635 -1.44 23.27 -11.63
CA ASN A 635 -1.32 22.66 -12.96
C ASN A 635 -2.54 23.13 -13.76
N ILE A 636 -2.39 24.20 -14.52
CA ILE A 636 -3.50 24.91 -15.19
C ILE A 636 -3.91 24.22 -16.49
N ASP A 637 -2.97 23.61 -17.20
CA ASP A 637 -3.23 22.93 -18.46
C ASP A 637 -3.44 21.41 -18.29
N ARG A 638 -3.37 20.92 -17.04
CA ARG A 638 -3.45 19.49 -16.68
C ARG A 638 -2.46 18.61 -17.46
N ASN A 639 -1.34 19.20 -17.83
CA ASN A 639 -0.29 18.52 -18.58
C ASN A 639 0.90 18.19 -17.66
N PRO A 640 1.15 16.93 -17.35
CA PRO A 640 2.26 16.55 -16.44
C PRO A 640 3.65 16.83 -17.02
N ALA A 641 3.76 17.15 -18.32
CA ALA A 641 5.02 17.44 -18.99
C ALA A 641 5.42 18.93 -18.96
N THR A 642 4.54 19.82 -18.49
CA THR A 642 4.83 21.26 -18.36
C THR A 642 5.23 21.62 -16.93
N GLY A 643 5.90 22.76 -16.76
CA GLY A 643 6.29 23.28 -15.47
C GLY A 643 7.18 22.34 -14.65
N PHE A 644 7.15 22.48 -13.34
CA PHE A 644 7.91 21.65 -12.40
C PHE A 644 7.06 20.49 -11.89
N SER A 645 7.38 19.27 -12.28
CA SER A 645 6.60 18.07 -11.92
C SER A 645 5.10 18.20 -12.28
N GLY A 646 4.79 18.85 -13.41
CA GLY A 646 3.43 19.12 -13.86
C GLY A 646 2.82 20.42 -13.32
N TYR A 647 3.50 21.19 -12.46
CA TYR A 647 2.99 22.44 -11.94
C TYR A 647 3.50 23.63 -12.76
N ASP A 648 2.58 24.40 -13.36
CA ASP A 648 2.89 25.59 -14.16
C ASP A 648 3.19 26.81 -13.31
N PHE A 649 2.49 26.94 -12.18
CA PHE A 649 2.60 28.09 -11.29
C PHE A 649 2.69 27.70 -9.83
N ALA A 650 3.35 28.57 -9.05
CA ALA A 650 3.31 28.54 -7.60
C ALA A 650 3.01 29.93 -7.02
N ILE A 651 2.25 29.96 -5.92
CA ILE A 651 1.94 31.18 -5.17
C ILE A 651 2.36 30.99 -3.72
N GLY A 652 3.12 31.92 -3.19
CA GLY A 652 3.43 31.96 -1.78
C GLY A 652 4.66 31.18 -1.36
N ARG A 653 5.55 30.78 -2.27
CA ARG A 653 6.82 30.09 -1.96
C ARG A 653 7.66 30.91 -0.98
N ASN A 654 8.34 30.23 -0.08
CA ASN A 654 9.20 30.84 0.94
C ASN A 654 8.50 31.88 1.82
N GLY A 655 7.19 31.74 2.03
CA GLY A 655 6.40 32.68 2.83
C GLY A 655 6.11 34.02 2.15
N GLY A 656 6.46 34.16 0.86
CA GLY A 656 6.20 35.36 0.05
C GLY A 656 4.79 35.47 -0.48
N ASN A 657 4.55 36.44 -1.35
CA ASN A 657 3.29 36.70 -2.06
C ASN A 657 3.44 36.58 -3.57
N ALA A 658 4.64 36.28 -4.04
CA ALA A 658 4.93 36.19 -5.47
C ALA A 658 4.12 35.07 -6.11
N LEU A 659 3.61 35.39 -7.31
CA LEU A 659 3.18 34.40 -8.29
C LEU A 659 4.38 34.13 -9.20
N GLU A 660 4.79 32.89 -9.30
CA GLU A 660 5.92 32.44 -10.11
C GLU A 660 5.44 31.43 -11.15
N ALA A 661 5.83 31.60 -12.41
CA ALA A 661 5.76 30.55 -13.41
C ALA A 661 6.94 29.61 -13.24
N LEU A 662 6.71 28.30 -13.24
CA LEU A 662 7.71 27.28 -12.94
C LEU A 662 8.30 26.67 -14.20
N ALA A 663 9.63 26.61 -14.27
CA ALA A 663 10.34 25.80 -15.25
C ALA A 663 10.50 24.35 -14.76
N ASN A 664 10.86 23.43 -15.68
CA ASN A 664 11.01 21.99 -15.37
C ASN A 664 12.04 21.67 -14.28
N ASP A 665 12.99 22.57 -14.04
CA ASP A 665 13.99 22.43 -12.96
C ASP A 665 13.54 23.04 -11.60
N GLY A 666 12.28 23.48 -11.50
CA GLY A 666 11.73 24.13 -10.32
C GLY A 666 12.09 25.62 -10.18
N THR A 667 12.86 26.18 -11.10
CA THR A 667 13.15 27.62 -11.12
C THR A 667 11.87 28.41 -11.37
N GLY A 668 11.58 29.37 -10.49
CA GLY A 668 10.41 30.26 -10.62
C GLY A 668 10.77 31.56 -11.32
N THR A 669 9.99 31.93 -12.33
CA THR A 669 10.03 33.26 -12.95
C THR A 669 8.89 34.09 -12.40
N TYR A 670 9.19 35.26 -11.85
CA TYR A 670 8.18 36.17 -11.32
C TYR A 670 7.21 36.64 -12.43
N VAL A 671 5.93 36.44 -12.21
CA VAL A 671 4.84 36.84 -13.12
C VAL A 671 4.06 38.04 -12.58
N GLY A 672 3.91 38.11 -11.26
CA GLY A 672 3.16 39.17 -10.59
C GLY A 672 2.98 38.90 -9.10
N GLU A 673 2.19 39.74 -8.45
CA GLU A 673 1.84 39.62 -7.03
C GLU A 673 0.43 39.04 -6.91
N ALA A 674 0.28 38.01 -6.06
CA ALA A 674 -1.00 37.61 -5.52
C ALA A 674 -1.27 38.33 -4.19
N VAL A 675 -2.50 38.51 -3.84
CA VAL A 675 -2.85 38.95 -2.48
C VAL A 675 -2.89 37.72 -1.59
N VAL A 676 -1.94 37.61 -0.66
CA VAL A 676 -1.84 36.45 0.27
C VAL A 676 -1.98 36.94 1.70
N VAL A 677 -2.99 36.47 2.39
CA VAL A 677 -3.27 36.77 3.79
C VAL A 677 -3.06 35.51 4.62
N ARG A 678 -2.13 35.56 5.57
CA ARG A 678 -1.80 34.46 6.48
C ARG A 678 -2.19 34.85 7.91
N ASN A 679 -2.94 34.02 8.59
CA ASN A 679 -3.34 34.25 9.98
C ASN A 679 -3.22 32.92 10.77
N GLY A 680 -2.03 32.64 11.27
CA GLY A 680 -1.74 31.43 12.02
C GLY A 680 -2.00 30.17 11.18
N ASN A 681 -3.03 29.42 11.55
CA ASN A 681 -3.43 28.18 10.90
C ASN A 681 -4.34 28.37 9.68
N THR A 682 -4.54 29.60 9.20
CA THR A 682 -5.36 29.89 8.03
C THR A 682 -4.60 30.71 6.99
N MET A 683 -4.96 30.54 5.73
CA MET A 683 -4.41 31.27 4.60
C MET A 683 -5.50 31.56 3.57
N GLN A 684 -5.54 32.76 3.05
CA GLN A 684 -6.41 33.16 1.94
C GLN A 684 -5.57 33.78 0.82
N ILE A 685 -5.88 33.47 -0.41
CA ILE A 685 -5.16 33.95 -1.60
C ILE A 685 -6.17 34.49 -2.62
N SER A 686 -5.85 35.63 -3.25
CA SER A 686 -6.50 36.09 -4.49
C SER A 686 -5.45 36.27 -5.57
N VAL A 687 -5.72 35.75 -6.76
CA VAL A 687 -4.87 35.90 -7.94
C VAL A 687 -5.72 36.19 -9.18
N PRO A 688 -5.33 37.15 -10.02
CA PRO A 688 -6.02 37.36 -11.30
C PRO A 688 -5.91 36.16 -12.22
N ARG A 689 -7.06 35.68 -12.75
CA ARG A 689 -7.12 34.54 -13.67
C ARG A 689 -6.20 34.72 -14.88
N ALA A 690 -6.13 35.93 -15.44
CA ALA A 690 -5.27 36.23 -16.57
C ALA A 690 -3.76 36.03 -16.30
N LEU A 691 -3.31 36.15 -15.07
CA LEU A 691 -1.89 35.97 -14.73
C LEU A 691 -1.49 34.48 -14.69
N VAL A 692 -2.44 33.59 -14.42
CA VAL A 692 -2.24 32.13 -14.46
C VAL A 692 -2.78 31.51 -15.74
N SER A 693 -3.03 32.34 -16.79
CA SER A 693 -3.53 31.90 -18.09
C SER A 693 -4.89 31.19 -18.06
N GLU A 694 -5.66 31.36 -16.97
CA GLU A 694 -6.95 30.74 -16.78
C GLU A 694 -8.04 31.73 -17.16
N THR A 695 -8.48 31.69 -18.43
CA THR A 695 -9.47 32.62 -19.00
C THR A 695 -10.70 31.94 -19.60
N GLY A 696 -10.70 30.62 -19.63
CA GLY A 696 -11.75 29.78 -20.18
C GLY A 696 -12.65 29.12 -19.15
N ILE A 697 -13.13 27.93 -19.49
CA ILE A 697 -13.83 27.02 -18.60
C ILE A 697 -12.83 26.54 -17.54
N ILE A 698 -13.23 26.57 -16.28
CA ILE A 698 -12.38 26.12 -15.16
C ILE A 698 -12.14 24.61 -15.27
N ASP A 699 -10.87 24.23 -15.33
CA ASP A 699 -10.43 22.83 -15.27
C ASP A 699 -8.93 22.74 -14.98
N PHE A 700 -8.55 22.75 -13.71
CA PHE A 700 -7.14 22.67 -13.30
C PHE A 700 -6.94 21.85 -12.04
N GLU A 701 -5.70 21.39 -11.86
CA GLU A 701 -5.27 20.68 -10.66
C GLU A 701 -4.50 21.60 -9.72
N PHE A 702 -4.58 21.34 -8.41
CA PHE A 702 -3.81 22.09 -7.42
C PHE A 702 -3.37 21.23 -6.23
N LYS A 703 -2.28 21.69 -5.61
CA LYS A 703 -1.69 21.08 -4.42
C LYS A 703 -1.18 22.14 -3.46
N TRP A 704 -1.38 21.91 -2.17
CA TRP A 704 -0.73 22.69 -1.13
C TRP A 704 0.55 22.00 -0.65
N VAL A 705 1.62 22.76 -0.44
CA VAL A 705 2.90 22.25 0.06
C VAL A 705 3.44 23.17 1.13
N HIS A 706 3.80 22.63 2.27
CA HIS A 706 4.49 23.36 3.35
C HIS A 706 6.01 23.24 3.19
N GLY A 707 6.71 24.37 3.08
CA GLY A 707 8.13 24.38 2.78
C GLY A 707 8.47 24.23 1.30
N ALA A 708 9.72 23.94 1.01
CA ALA A 708 10.23 23.71 -0.34
C ALA A 708 10.39 22.19 -0.59
N PHE A 709 10.28 21.82 -1.85
CA PHE A 709 10.61 20.47 -2.32
C PHE A 709 11.41 20.55 -3.62
N SER A 710 12.22 19.54 -3.85
CA SER A 710 13.03 19.37 -5.07
C SER A 710 12.69 18.09 -5.83
N ASP A 711 12.02 17.14 -5.18
CA ASP A 711 11.54 15.89 -5.77
C ASP A 711 10.17 15.54 -5.17
N VAL A 712 9.32 14.91 -5.95
CA VAL A 712 7.97 14.49 -5.52
C VAL A 712 8.00 13.47 -4.38
N LEU A 713 9.08 12.71 -4.23
CA LEU A 713 9.24 11.77 -3.13
C LEU A 713 9.25 12.48 -1.76
N GLU A 714 9.64 13.77 -1.71
CA GLU A 714 9.60 14.55 -0.47
C GLU A 714 8.18 14.76 0.05
N PHE A 715 7.15 14.65 -0.80
CA PHE A 715 5.74 14.68 -0.34
C PHE A 715 5.41 13.51 0.57
N TYR A 716 6.02 12.36 0.30
CA TYR A 716 5.89 11.15 1.13
C TYR A 716 6.81 11.21 2.35
N GLU A 717 8.11 11.42 2.11
CA GLU A 717 9.15 11.40 3.14
C GLU A 717 8.92 12.42 4.26
N LYS A 718 8.47 13.62 3.90
CA LYS A 718 8.23 14.72 4.84
C LYS A 718 6.79 14.84 5.28
N GLY A 719 5.84 14.26 4.55
CA GLY A 719 4.42 14.35 4.83
C GLY A 719 3.86 15.78 4.84
N ILE A 720 4.34 16.64 3.93
CA ILE A 720 4.09 18.09 3.92
C ILE A 720 3.09 18.57 2.87
N SER A 721 2.47 17.66 2.12
CA SER A 721 1.58 18.01 1.01
C SER A 721 0.11 17.70 1.30
N ALA A 722 -0.77 18.44 0.63
CA ALA A 722 -2.21 18.20 0.62
C ALA A 722 -2.75 18.37 -0.82
N PRO A 723 -3.30 17.31 -1.41
CA PRO A 723 -3.39 15.93 -0.89
C PRO A 723 -2.03 15.31 -0.64
N ILE A 724 -2.03 14.18 0.07
CA ILE A 724 -0.80 13.42 0.36
C ILE A 724 -0.14 12.89 -0.93
N GLY A 725 1.15 12.62 -0.86
CA GLY A 725 1.91 12.02 -1.96
C GLY A 725 1.77 12.82 -3.27
N ARG A 726 1.71 12.10 -4.39
CA ARG A 726 1.57 12.70 -5.73
C ARG A 726 0.16 13.20 -6.06
N PHE A 727 -0.87 12.87 -5.29
CA PHE A 727 -2.24 13.28 -5.57
C PHE A 727 -2.40 14.82 -5.62
N ASN A 728 -3.28 15.28 -6.49
CA ASN A 728 -3.74 16.67 -6.60
C ASN A 728 -5.25 16.73 -6.40
N TYR A 729 -5.75 17.88 -5.97
CA TYR A 729 -7.17 18.21 -6.07
C TYR A 729 -7.49 18.67 -7.49
N LEU A 730 -8.69 18.34 -7.95
CA LEU A 730 -9.24 18.82 -9.22
C LEU A 730 -10.32 19.88 -8.96
N TYR A 731 -10.14 21.09 -9.49
CA TYR A 731 -11.17 22.15 -9.52
C TYR A 731 -11.67 22.31 -10.93
N THR A 732 -12.91 21.89 -11.20
CA THR A 732 -13.44 21.78 -12.56
C THR A 732 -14.90 22.20 -12.66
N GLU A 733 -15.28 22.84 -13.76
CA GLU A 733 -16.67 23.05 -14.20
C GLU A 733 -17.13 21.93 -15.14
N ILE A 734 -16.22 21.05 -15.57
CA ILE A 734 -16.50 20.00 -16.54
C ILE A 734 -17.09 18.79 -15.84
N SER A 735 -18.35 18.48 -16.13
CA SER A 735 -18.99 17.27 -15.62
C SER A 735 -18.29 16.04 -16.20
N GLN A 736 -17.88 15.13 -15.32
CA GLN A 736 -17.38 13.82 -15.73
C GLN A 736 -18.58 12.93 -16.07
N GLU A 737 -18.53 12.30 -17.22
CA GLU A 737 -19.53 11.34 -17.66
C GLU A 737 -18.83 10.01 -17.93
N SER A 738 -19.49 8.90 -17.65
CA SER A 738 -19.02 7.56 -17.96
C SER A 738 -20.03 6.79 -18.81
N LEU A 739 -19.55 5.82 -19.55
CA LEU A 739 -20.41 4.91 -20.30
C LEU A 739 -21.28 4.09 -19.34
N THR A 740 -22.56 4.03 -19.63
CA THR A 740 -23.48 3.10 -18.95
C THR A 740 -23.16 1.64 -19.33
N SER A 741 -23.58 0.69 -18.51
CA SER A 741 -23.43 -0.75 -18.81
C SER A 741 -24.10 -1.12 -20.16
N SER A 742 -25.21 -0.47 -20.49
CA SER A 742 -25.89 -0.68 -21.77
C SER A 742 -25.08 -0.17 -22.96
N GLU A 743 -24.44 1.00 -22.82
CA GLU A 743 -23.58 1.58 -23.87
C GLU A 743 -22.31 0.74 -24.05
N LYS A 744 -21.66 0.29 -22.95
CA LYS A 744 -20.52 -0.65 -23.02
C LYS A 744 -20.89 -1.92 -23.75
N SER A 745 -21.98 -2.56 -23.36
CA SER A 745 -22.48 -3.78 -24.00
C SER A 745 -22.82 -3.58 -25.48
N ALA A 746 -23.39 -2.42 -25.86
CA ALA A 746 -23.73 -2.11 -27.24
C ALA A 746 -22.51 -1.85 -28.13
N LEU A 747 -21.38 -1.41 -27.55
CA LEU A 747 -20.13 -1.22 -28.30
C LEU A 747 -19.51 -2.54 -28.77
N ASN A 748 -19.81 -3.66 -28.08
CA ASN A 748 -19.33 -4.99 -28.48
C ASN A 748 -17.81 -5.01 -28.77
N ASN A 749 -17.02 -4.52 -27.83
CA ASN A 749 -15.55 -4.41 -27.88
C ASN A 749 -15.02 -3.49 -29.01
N ALA A 750 -15.86 -2.64 -29.60
CA ALA A 750 -15.38 -1.71 -30.58
C ALA A 750 -14.74 -0.46 -29.95
N GLY A 751 -13.68 0.02 -30.58
CA GLY A 751 -13.07 1.32 -30.28
C GLY A 751 -13.61 2.43 -31.18
N ILE A 752 -13.81 3.62 -30.62
CA ILE A 752 -14.25 4.81 -31.39
C ILE A 752 -13.25 5.93 -31.16
N VAL A 753 -12.79 6.53 -32.26
CA VAL A 753 -11.88 7.67 -32.23
C VAL A 753 -12.36 8.73 -33.21
N LYS A 754 -12.13 10.00 -32.90
CA LYS A 754 -12.54 11.12 -33.75
C LYS A 754 -11.37 12.07 -33.99
N ALA A 755 -11.22 12.51 -35.21
CA ALA A 755 -10.23 13.51 -35.60
C ALA A 755 -10.46 14.84 -34.85
N GLY A 756 -9.38 15.42 -34.35
CA GLY A 756 -9.41 16.73 -33.67
C GLY A 756 -9.92 16.70 -32.21
N THR A 757 -10.16 15.51 -31.63
CA THR A 757 -10.54 15.40 -30.21
C THR A 757 -9.53 14.59 -29.42
N GLY A 758 -9.22 15.04 -28.21
CA GLY A 758 -8.31 14.36 -27.30
C GLY A 758 -8.90 13.15 -26.56
N LYS A 759 -10.15 12.78 -26.86
CA LYS A 759 -10.85 11.64 -26.22
C LYS A 759 -11.15 10.54 -27.23
N MET A 760 -11.22 9.32 -26.75
CA MET A 760 -11.68 8.12 -27.45
C MET A 760 -12.63 7.31 -26.58
N ILE A 761 -13.33 6.38 -27.17
CA ILE A 761 -14.22 5.45 -26.47
C ILE A 761 -13.71 4.04 -26.74
N THR A 762 -13.57 3.25 -25.70
CA THR A 762 -13.24 1.83 -25.78
C THR A 762 -14.15 1.05 -24.83
N GLU A 763 -14.04 -0.25 -24.83
CA GLU A 763 -14.72 -1.08 -23.82
C GLU A 763 -14.38 -0.66 -22.38
N GLY A 764 -13.13 -0.25 -22.15
CA GLY A 764 -12.66 0.25 -20.87
C GLY A 764 -13.21 1.62 -20.46
N GLY A 765 -14.05 2.28 -21.30
CA GLY A 765 -14.63 3.57 -20.98
C GLY A 765 -14.19 4.71 -21.90
N ILE A 766 -14.34 5.94 -21.43
CA ILE A 766 -13.91 7.16 -22.11
C ILE A 766 -12.48 7.45 -21.70
N LYS A 767 -11.56 7.45 -22.67
CA LYS A 767 -10.12 7.62 -22.43
C LYS A 767 -9.54 8.81 -23.15
N THR A 768 -8.37 9.25 -22.71
CA THR A 768 -7.57 10.26 -23.40
C THR A 768 -6.73 9.59 -24.49
N VAL A 769 -6.67 10.15 -25.69
CA VAL A 769 -5.90 9.57 -26.82
C VAL A 769 -4.38 9.64 -26.61
N TYR A 770 -3.90 10.60 -25.82
CA TYR A 770 -2.48 10.73 -25.48
C TYR A 770 -2.32 11.32 -24.08
N GLU A 771 -2.05 10.49 -23.09
CA GLU A 771 -2.04 10.89 -21.67
C GLU A 771 -0.95 11.91 -21.34
N LYS A 772 0.22 11.81 -21.99
CA LYS A 772 1.36 12.72 -21.74
C LYS A 772 1.09 14.16 -22.16
N ASN A 773 0.12 14.39 -23.04
CA ASN A 773 -0.27 15.72 -23.48
C ASN A 773 -1.68 15.69 -24.06
N THR A 774 -2.66 16.15 -23.32
CA THR A 774 -4.09 16.13 -23.68
C THR A 774 -4.46 17.04 -24.86
N ALA A 775 -3.57 17.97 -25.25
CA ALA A 775 -3.73 18.79 -26.45
C ALA A 775 -3.42 18.01 -27.74
N VAL A 776 -2.81 16.85 -27.63
CA VAL A 776 -2.53 15.98 -28.79
C VAL A 776 -3.83 15.32 -29.24
N THR A 777 -4.12 15.42 -30.54
CA THR A 777 -5.34 14.86 -31.14
C THR A 777 -5.01 14.00 -32.35
N PRO A 778 -5.84 13.02 -32.68
CA PRO A 778 -5.83 12.38 -34.00
C PRO A 778 -6.05 13.40 -35.11
N PHE A 779 -5.42 13.17 -36.24
CA PHE A 779 -5.61 14.04 -37.43
C PHE A 779 -5.77 13.24 -38.72
N GLU A 780 -6.51 13.79 -39.68
CA GLU A 780 -6.64 13.20 -41.00
C GLU A 780 -5.58 13.73 -41.96
N MET A 781 -4.95 12.83 -42.68
CA MET A 781 -4.06 13.18 -43.79
C MET A 781 -4.30 12.23 -44.96
N ASN A 782 -4.53 12.80 -46.13
CA ASN A 782 -4.80 12.04 -47.37
C ASN A 782 -5.95 11.00 -47.22
N GLY A 783 -6.98 11.32 -46.46
CA GLY A 783 -8.12 10.44 -46.21
C GLY A 783 -7.88 9.29 -45.21
N THR A 784 -6.75 9.31 -44.51
CA THR A 784 -6.42 8.36 -43.45
C THR A 784 -6.32 9.08 -42.12
N LEU A 785 -6.99 8.55 -41.07
CA LEU A 785 -6.83 9.03 -39.72
C LEU A 785 -5.51 8.50 -39.14
N TYR A 786 -4.77 9.37 -38.48
CA TYR A 786 -3.56 9.05 -37.71
C TYR A 786 -3.84 9.25 -36.21
N VAL A 787 -3.51 8.25 -35.45
CA VAL A 787 -3.65 8.25 -33.96
C VAL A 787 -2.29 8.12 -33.30
N PRO A 788 -2.07 8.71 -32.12
CA PRO A 788 -0.85 8.44 -31.34
C PRO A 788 -0.66 6.95 -31.12
N ALA A 789 0.58 6.50 -31.06
CA ALA A 789 0.89 5.06 -30.95
C ALA A 789 0.31 4.43 -29.68
N GLU A 790 0.32 5.15 -28.56
CA GLU A 790 -0.25 4.70 -27.28
C GLU A 790 -1.77 4.45 -27.40
N THR A 791 -2.48 5.26 -28.13
CA THR A 791 -3.92 5.06 -28.44
C THR A 791 -4.17 3.72 -29.11
N PHE A 792 -3.19 3.22 -29.85
CA PHE A 792 -3.30 2.00 -30.61
C PHE A 792 -3.48 0.77 -29.73
N GLU A 793 -2.83 0.71 -28.56
CA GLU A 793 -3.02 -0.37 -27.58
C GLU A 793 -4.47 -0.52 -27.16
N GLU A 794 -5.11 0.59 -26.87
CA GLU A 794 -6.49 0.62 -26.42
C GLU A 794 -7.50 0.32 -27.53
N LEU A 795 -7.25 0.83 -28.75
CA LEU A 795 -8.12 0.62 -29.89
C LEU A 795 -8.08 -0.81 -30.45
N MET A 796 -7.09 -1.62 -30.10
CA MET A 796 -7.02 -3.02 -30.49
C MET A 796 -7.97 -3.93 -29.71
N GLY A 797 -8.74 -3.38 -28.80
CA GLY A 797 -9.76 -4.05 -28.01
C GLY A 797 -9.19 -4.81 -26.80
N ASN A 798 -9.99 -4.88 -25.75
CA ASN A 798 -9.82 -5.63 -24.49
C ASN A 798 -8.45 -5.58 -23.80
N GLY A 799 -7.56 -4.64 -24.12
CA GLY A 799 -6.27 -4.43 -23.44
C GLY A 799 -5.23 -5.55 -23.61
N HIS A 800 -5.49 -6.53 -24.51
CA HIS A 800 -4.53 -7.59 -24.83
C HIS A 800 -3.62 -7.20 -25.99
N SER A 801 -3.09 -6.01 -25.93
CA SER A 801 -2.19 -5.47 -26.97
C SER A 801 -1.06 -4.66 -26.33
N LYS A 802 0.03 -4.53 -27.08
CA LYS A 802 1.20 -3.77 -26.66
C LYS A 802 1.83 -3.09 -27.86
N VAL A 803 2.29 -1.85 -27.66
CA VAL A 803 3.12 -1.15 -28.64
C VAL A 803 4.53 -0.93 -28.11
N GLU A 804 5.48 -0.94 -29.00
CA GLU A 804 6.89 -0.71 -28.70
C GLU A 804 7.57 0.00 -29.88
N TYR A 805 8.47 0.91 -29.57
CA TYR A 805 9.26 1.59 -30.57
C TYR A 805 10.76 1.46 -30.29
N ASN A 806 11.49 0.91 -31.25
CA ASN A 806 12.94 0.82 -31.20
C ASN A 806 13.57 2.02 -31.94
N TYR A 807 14.10 2.96 -31.17
CA TYR A 807 14.72 4.19 -31.69
C TYR A 807 16.00 3.95 -32.50
N LEU A 808 16.70 2.84 -32.25
CA LEU A 808 17.96 2.51 -32.96
C LEU A 808 17.69 2.01 -34.38
N THR A 809 16.59 1.28 -34.56
CA THR A 809 16.24 0.68 -35.84
C THR A 809 15.09 1.41 -36.55
N ASN A 810 14.46 2.39 -35.92
CA ASN A 810 13.26 3.05 -36.38
C ASN A 810 12.10 2.08 -36.68
N VAL A 811 11.98 1.01 -35.89
CA VAL A 811 10.95 -0.01 -36.06
C VAL A 811 9.90 0.16 -34.98
N PHE A 812 8.65 0.24 -35.43
CA PHE A 812 7.47 0.21 -34.59
C PHE A 812 6.94 -1.21 -34.53
N TYR A 813 6.77 -1.74 -33.31
CA TYR A 813 6.23 -3.05 -33.02
C TYR A 813 4.89 -2.91 -32.30
N PHE A 814 3.96 -3.79 -32.57
CA PHE A 814 2.79 -3.98 -31.74
C PHE A 814 2.40 -5.46 -31.74
N TYR A 815 1.80 -5.85 -30.63
CA TYR A 815 1.42 -7.21 -30.32
C TYR A 815 -0.05 -7.25 -29.98
N ASN A 816 -0.74 -8.29 -30.46
CA ASN A 816 -2.09 -8.61 -30.03
C ASN A 816 -2.10 -10.08 -29.65
N TYR A 817 -2.77 -10.42 -28.56
CA TYR A 817 -2.86 -11.77 -28.06
C TYR A 817 -4.25 -12.05 -27.48
N SER A 818 -4.66 -13.31 -27.47
CA SER A 818 -5.83 -13.80 -26.77
C SER A 818 -5.44 -14.81 -25.70
N MET A 819 -6.23 -14.86 -24.64
CA MET A 819 -6.06 -15.85 -23.58
C MET A 819 -6.91 -17.11 -23.87
N THR A 820 -6.60 -18.22 -23.20
CA THR A 820 -7.46 -19.39 -23.15
C THR A 820 -8.75 -19.06 -22.40
N ASP A 821 -9.82 -19.84 -22.62
CA ASP A 821 -11.12 -19.64 -21.98
C ASP A 821 -11.04 -19.65 -20.44
N ASP A 822 -10.06 -20.35 -19.87
CA ASP A 822 -9.78 -20.37 -18.44
C ASP A 822 -8.77 -19.28 -18.02
N LEU A 823 -8.43 -18.37 -18.91
CA LEU A 823 -7.51 -17.25 -18.70
C LEU A 823 -6.09 -17.63 -18.20
N LYS A 824 -5.69 -18.89 -18.31
CA LYS A 824 -4.39 -19.37 -17.76
C LYS A 824 -3.21 -19.25 -18.72
N GLN A 825 -3.47 -19.19 -20.02
CA GLN A 825 -2.41 -19.20 -21.02
C GLN A 825 -2.76 -18.31 -22.20
N ILE A 826 -1.73 -17.79 -22.90
CA ILE A 826 -1.94 -17.17 -24.19
C ILE A 826 -2.34 -18.22 -25.19
N ALA A 827 -3.57 -18.13 -25.70
CA ALA A 827 -4.11 -19.02 -26.72
C ALA A 827 -3.54 -18.71 -28.10
N GLU A 828 -3.48 -17.41 -28.43
CA GLU A 828 -2.94 -16.94 -29.69
C GLU A 828 -2.16 -15.66 -29.48
N LYS A 829 -1.02 -15.50 -30.14
CA LYS A 829 -0.21 -14.28 -30.14
C LYS A 829 0.12 -13.89 -31.56
N ASN A 830 -0.26 -12.68 -31.93
CA ASN A 830 0.11 -12.08 -33.20
C ASN A 830 1.09 -10.92 -32.95
N TRP A 831 2.14 -10.83 -33.71
CA TRP A 831 3.09 -9.73 -33.68
C TRP A 831 3.22 -9.07 -35.05
N TYR A 832 3.32 -7.76 -35.00
CA TYR A 832 3.33 -6.91 -36.17
C TYR A 832 4.48 -5.94 -36.04
N TYR A 833 5.12 -5.59 -37.16
CA TYR A 833 6.10 -4.52 -37.15
C TYR A 833 6.19 -3.82 -38.49
N THR A 834 6.54 -2.54 -38.42
CA THR A 834 6.83 -1.70 -39.58
C THR A 834 7.92 -0.69 -39.23
N GLN A 835 8.63 -0.22 -40.23
CA GLN A 835 9.59 0.85 -40.05
C GLN A 835 8.91 2.19 -40.29
N ILE A 836 9.28 3.20 -39.50
CA ILE A 836 8.74 4.57 -39.70
C ILE A 836 9.01 5.04 -41.13
N GLY A 837 7.98 5.54 -41.80
CA GLY A 837 8.03 5.98 -43.17
C GLY A 837 7.86 4.88 -44.24
N SER A 838 7.77 3.60 -43.83
CA SER A 838 7.60 2.48 -44.75
C SER A 838 6.12 2.27 -45.13
N TYR A 839 5.87 1.89 -46.35
CA TYR A 839 4.60 1.40 -46.85
C TYR A 839 4.47 -0.13 -46.79
N GLU A 840 5.31 -0.75 -46.02
CA GLU A 840 5.31 -2.18 -45.78
C GLU A 840 5.28 -2.46 -44.30
N ALA A 841 4.45 -3.42 -43.91
CA ALA A 841 4.42 -3.97 -42.57
C ALA A 841 4.56 -5.51 -42.61
N ARG A 842 4.88 -6.12 -41.48
CA ARG A 842 4.89 -7.60 -41.39
C ARG A 842 3.98 -8.06 -40.25
N LYS A 843 3.16 -9.07 -40.55
CA LYS A 843 2.34 -9.81 -39.59
C LYS A 843 2.96 -11.21 -39.43
N ASN A 844 3.43 -11.56 -38.25
CA ASN A 844 4.05 -12.85 -37.98
C ASN A 844 5.15 -13.20 -39.03
N GLY A 845 5.98 -12.22 -39.40
CA GLY A 845 7.04 -12.34 -40.41
C GLY A 845 6.56 -12.22 -41.89
N ARG A 846 5.27 -12.29 -42.16
CA ARG A 846 4.72 -12.19 -43.52
C ARG A 846 4.51 -10.74 -43.93
N LEU A 847 5.04 -10.37 -45.10
CA LEU A 847 4.93 -9.02 -45.67
C LEU A 847 3.48 -8.66 -46.00
N ARG A 848 3.12 -7.42 -45.72
CA ARG A 848 1.86 -6.75 -46.06
C ARG A 848 2.16 -5.36 -46.62
N ALA A 849 1.52 -4.95 -47.69
CA ALA A 849 1.51 -3.56 -48.10
C ALA A 849 0.52 -2.78 -47.25
N ILE A 850 0.87 -1.54 -46.88
CA ILE A 850 0.01 -0.61 -46.15
C ILE A 850 -0.18 0.66 -46.98
N SER A 851 -1.39 1.21 -46.92
CA SER A 851 -1.76 2.39 -47.70
C SER A 851 -1.11 3.68 -47.16
N ALA A 852 -0.73 3.70 -45.89
CA ALA A 852 -0.13 4.87 -45.26
C ALA A 852 0.95 4.41 -44.23
N PRO A 853 2.09 5.13 -44.15
CA PRO A 853 3.20 4.74 -43.25
C PRO A 853 2.98 5.21 -41.82
N VAL A 854 3.57 4.53 -40.82
CA VAL A 854 3.74 5.10 -39.50
C VAL A 854 4.67 6.30 -39.58
N MET A 855 4.39 7.35 -38.83
CA MET A 855 5.15 8.59 -38.89
C MET A 855 5.49 9.15 -37.50
N ALA A 856 6.54 9.95 -37.46
CA ALA A 856 6.88 10.74 -36.28
C ALA A 856 6.58 12.23 -36.58
N VAL A 857 5.77 12.87 -35.74
CA VAL A 857 5.42 14.28 -35.83
C VAL A 857 5.67 14.92 -34.46
N ASN A 858 6.55 15.93 -34.44
CA ASN A 858 6.91 16.64 -33.19
C ASN A 858 7.33 15.66 -32.02
N GLY A 859 8.06 14.60 -32.38
CA GLY A 859 8.51 13.61 -31.39
C GLY A 859 7.45 12.57 -30.98
N ILE A 860 6.24 12.67 -31.47
CA ILE A 860 5.16 11.71 -31.22
C ILE A 860 5.05 10.75 -32.40
N ILE A 861 4.96 9.47 -32.11
CA ILE A 861 4.74 8.43 -33.11
C ILE A 861 3.23 8.34 -33.41
N TYR A 862 2.87 8.47 -34.69
CA TYR A 862 1.48 8.32 -35.13
C TYR A 862 1.33 7.11 -36.04
N VAL A 863 0.28 6.34 -35.78
CA VAL A 863 -0.06 5.13 -36.53
C VAL A 863 -1.29 5.40 -37.40
N PRO A 864 -1.26 5.06 -38.69
CA PRO A 864 -2.43 5.18 -39.52
C PRO A 864 -3.47 4.12 -39.14
N ILE A 865 -4.71 4.52 -38.96
CA ILE A 865 -5.81 3.65 -38.53
C ILE A 865 -6.08 2.52 -39.54
N SER A 866 -5.71 2.68 -40.80
CA SER A 866 -5.82 1.64 -41.83
C SER A 866 -5.02 0.37 -41.54
N ILE A 867 -4.01 0.44 -40.69
CA ILE A 867 -3.24 -0.75 -40.27
C ILE A 867 -4.14 -1.78 -39.57
N PHE A 868 -5.18 -1.36 -38.86
CA PHE A 868 -6.15 -2.29 -38.24
C PHE A 868 -6.79 -3.21 -39.31
N SER A 869 -7.19 -2.67 -40.45
CA SER A 869 -7.79 -3.49 -41.51
C SER A 869 -6.76 -4.18 -42.40
N GLU A 870 -5.69 -3.49 -42.78
CA GLU A 870 -4.73 -3.97 -43.78
C GLU A 870 -3.75 -5.02 -43.24
N VAL A 871 -3.42 -4.92 -41.95
CA VAL A 871 -2.40 -5.77 -41.34
C VAL A 871 -2.99 -6.67 -40.27
N ILE A 872 -3.77 -6.11 -39.34
CA ILE A 872 -4.33 -6.86 -38.20
C ILE A 872 -5.51 -7.72 -38.70
N GLY A 873 -6.41 -7.15 -39.52
CA GLY A 873 -7.58 -7.84 -40.03
C GLY A 873 -8.86 -7.49 -39.26
N GLU A 874 -8.85 -6.42 -38.45
CA GLU A 874 -10.03 -5.87 -37.82
C GLU A 874 -10.84 -5.01 -38.74
N ASN A 875 -12.13 -4.88 -38.47
CA ASN A 875 -12.96 -3.97 -39.25
C ASN A 875 -12.66 -2.50 -38.88
N VAL A 876 -12.48 -1.65 -39.88
CA VAL A 876 -12.37 -0.20 -39.69
C VAL A 876 -13.47 0.47 -40.54
N THR A 877 -14.35 1.18 -39.87
CA THR A 877 -15.46 1.88 -40.51
C THR A 877 -15.31 3.39 -40.32
N ASN A 878 -15.23 4.13 -41.41
CA ASN A 878 -15.32 5.59 -41.38
C ASN A 878 -16.82 5.97 -41.39
N MET A 879 -17.29 6.59 -40.29
CA MET A 879 -18.68 7.01 -40.10
C MET A 879 -18.95 8.42 -40.66
N GLY A 880 -17.93 9.08 -41.23
CA GLY A 880 -17.98 10.49 -41.63
C GLY A 880 -17.65 11.45 -40.48
N ASN A 881 -17.46 12.72 -40.80
CA ASN A 881 -17.14 13.78 -39.82
C ASN A 881 -15.92 13.47 -38.92
N GLY A 882 -14.93 12.74 -39.48
CA GLY A 882 -13.72 12.37 -38.74
C GLY A 882 -13.90 11.26 -37.72
N VAL A 883 -15.03 10.58 -37.65
CA VAL A 883 -15.33 9.49 -36.72
C VAL A 883 -14.97 8.16 -37.36
N TYR A 884 -14.17 7.37 -36.65
CA TYR A 884 -13.74 6.02 -37.05
C TYR A 884 -14.05 5.02 -35.96
N VAL A 885 -14.52 3.85 -36.36
CA VAL A 885 -14.87 2.71 -35.53
C VAL A 885 -13.96 1.55 -35.88
N ILE A 886 -13.31 0.98 -34.90
CA ILE A 886 -12.52 -0.23 -34.99
C ILE A 886 -13.33 -1.35 -34.32
N GLY A 887 -13.56 -2.46 -35.03
CA GLY A 887 -14.44 -3.53 -34.57
C GLY A 887 -15.84 -3.47 -35.18
N ASN A 888 -16.83 -4.06 -34.50
CA ASN A 888 -18.16 -4.34 -35.06
C ASN A 888 -19.32 -3.64 -34.33
N ALA A 889 -19.13 -2.46 -33.74
CA ALA A 889 -20.26 -1.69 -33.23
C ALA A 889 -21.25 -1.32 -34.31
N ASN A 890 -22.55 -1.36 -33.99
CA ASN A 890 -23.56 -0.86 -34.90
C ASN A 890 -23.65 0.68 -34.85
N ALA A 891 -24.21 1.28 -35.91
CA ALA A 891 -24.30 2.73 -36.03
C ALA A 891 -25.11 3.40 -34.88
N GLU A 892 -26.10 2.72 -34.33
CA GLU A 892 -26.90 3.22 -33.21
C GLU A 892 -26.08 3.31 -31.95
N ALA A 893 -25.31 2.25 -31.62
CA ALA A 893 -24.38 2.22 -30.47
C ALA A 893 -23.34 3.35 -30.61
N VAL A 894 -22.76 3.53 -31.81
CA VAL A 894 -21.80 4.62 -32.05
C VAL A 894 -22.46 5.98 -31.81
N ASN A 895 -23.63 6.23 -32.36
CA ASN A 895 -24.33 7.51 -32.23
C ASN A 895 -24.71 7.81 -30.75
N MET A 896 -25.06 6.80 -29.95
CA MET A 896 -25.36 6.98 -28.53
C MET A 896 -24.12 7.48 -27.75
N THR A 897 -22.92 7.09 -28.15
CA THR A 897 -21.68 7.37 -27.43
C THR A 897 -20.93 8.60 -27.95
N LEU A 898 -21.24 9.13 -29.16
CA LEU A 898 -20.55 10.30 -29.73
C LEU A 898 -20.63 11.55 -28.85
N LYS A 899 -21.67 11.67 -28.01
CA LYS A 899 -21.82 12.77 -27.04
C LYS A 899 -20.63 12.90 -26.09
N TYR A 900 -19.91 11.83 -25.85
CA TYR A 900 -18.78 11.81 -24.92
C TYR A 900 -17.45 12.28 -25.53
N ILE A 901 -17.33 12.28 -26.85
CA ILE A 901 -16.11 12.67 -27.57
C ILE A 901 -16.27 13.92 -28.46
N GLY A 902 -17.35 14.66 -28.29
CA GLY A 902 -17.60 15.95 -28.89
C GLY A 902 -18.14 15.90 -30.31
#